data_368f7abeb6339ca8b7fc7be14e312612
#
_entry.id   368f7abeb6339ca8b7fc7be14e312612
#
_cell.length_a   1.000
_cell.length_b   1.000
_cell.length_c   1.000
_cell.angle_alpha   90.00
_cell.angle_beta   90.00
_cell.angle_gamma   90.00
#
_symmetry.space_group_name_H-M   'P 1'
#
loop_
_entity.id
_entity.type
_entity.pdbx_description
1 polymer ?
#
loop_
_entity_poly.entity_id
_entity_poly.type
_entity_poly.pdbx_seq_one_letter_code
_entity_poly.pdbx_strand_id
1 'polypeptide(L)'
;ESVAFSFVALVDPVVGLYATFFMGIITALIGGRPGMVSGAAGAMAVVAVRIMEPNGLLPQKTLLDWGEIASCTGATAGCQSLRHQAYNARLEWLFMIMILCGLLQIALGVCQAGRLMRLIPQTVMTGFVNGLAIIIFKAQLEVFQEKDWSKAFNLFDANRDGMISTAEVSSVFAAELPDLSSSDLSAYVQTLVAQVDTDSSGTISLAEFSANKEHAIHGGYEDSMKWRTLDQGVTWIMLFYVFTSMAIVHYLPKYTKVLPSSLVAILWCLFLEHAINRPGIKSNTPVVRDAAPVKVSFPLYHTPNVNLTGKSFMHVIGITFSLAAVGLIESVLTLQCVDEILDDTSDATGRFTQECIAQGVANTMSGMFKAMGGDAMIGQSQINVKSGGVGRLSTGFASIMFLIFIVAASKVIELIPLAALTGVLFMIVIYTFDWTCLPLMSGDLKGLIIGRKEDGSREDYAGRRLRRFWFDTNDRIRWKDSAIIIIVTVVTERTNLAIAVGVGVVVSCLFYAWDNSSGSLKVMRREEEVFGCEKGTTRVAYDVSGELFFGTDREFSNAFRMSPDPKDVVIYLDKCKVRDYSSLAAINSLYTRYADVGKTIRVHNTDPDNRALIDLLGEKFLPQILDDDLSVSGVSHVVISLAHAKRTGSMESFEDS
;
A
#
# COMPACT_ATOMS: atom_id res chain seq x y z
N GLU A 1 5.02 4.63 -19.38
CA GLU A 1 4.50 4.40 -18.04
C GLU A 1 4.47 5.68 -17.21
N SER A 2 5.57 6.44 -17.13
CA SER A 2 5.63 7.69 -16.35
C SER A 2 4.57 8.72 -16.76
N VAL A 3 4.31 8.88 -18.06
CA VAL A 3 3.23 9.72 -18.59
C VAL A 3 1.86 9.20 -18.15
N ALA A 4 1.65 7.90 -18.21
CA ALA A 4 0.40 7.29 -17.85
C ALA A 4 0.14 7.39 -16.32
N PHE A 5 1.15 7.21 -15.48
CA PHE A 5 1.03 7.42 -14.03
C PHE A 5 0.85 8.88 -13.65
N SER A 6 1.36 9.83 -14.47
CA SER A 6 1.03 11.25 -14.28
C SER A 6 -0.47 11.50 -14.44
N PHE A 7 -1.12 10.88 -15.44
CA PHE A 7 -2.57 10.97 -15.60
C PHE A 7 -3.33 10.31 -14.44
N VAL A 8 -2.85 9.15 -13.94
CA VAL A 8 -3.43 8.53 -12.73
C VAL A 8 -3.35 9.49 -11.53
N ALA A 9 -2.24 10.22 -11.38
CA ALA A 9 -2.05 11.18 -10.30
C ALA A 9 -2.73 12.55 -10.56
N LEU A 10 -3.41 12.73 -11.70
CA LEU A 10 -4.02 13.99 -12.15
C LEU A 10 -3.01 15.16 -12.24
N VAL A 11 -1.79 14.86 -12.66
CA VAL A 11 -0.73 15.86 -12.87
C VAL A 11 -0.27 15.89 -14.33
N ASP A 12 0.37 16.99 -14.72
CA ASP A 12 0.95 17.11 -16.05
C ASP A 12 1.98 16.02 -16.33
N PRO A 13 2.07 15.47 -17.54
CA PRO A 13 3.03 14.43 -17.92
C PRO A 13 4.48 14.74 -17.55
N VAL A 14 4.86 16.02 -17.60
CA VAL A 14 6.21 16.50 -17.28
C VAL A 14 6.59 16.22 -15.83
N VAL A 15 5.62 16.29 -14.90
CA VAL A 15 5.84 16.06 -13.46
C VAL A 15 6.27 14.61 -13.19
N GLY A 16 5.65 13.63 -13.87
CA GLY A 16 6.05 12.22 -13.77
C GLY A 16 7.33 11.91 -14.53
N LEU A 17 7.56 12.57 -15.67
CA LEU A 17 8.81 12.41 -16.42
C LEU A 17 10.03 12.88 -15.58
N TYR A 18 9.92 14.02 -14.91
CA TYR A 18 10.97 14.49 -13.99
C TYR A 18 11.16 13.54 -12.80
N ALA A 19 10.06 12.99 -12.26
CA ALA A 19 10.14 12.00 -11.19
C ALA A 19 10.99 10.79 -11.61
N THR A 20 10.75 10.25 -12.79
CA THR A 20 11.51 9.10 -13.31
C THR A 20 13.00 9.42 -13.47
N PHE A 21 13.34 10.61 -13.93
CA PHE A 21 14.73 11.04 -14.04
C PHE A 21 15.40 11.12 -12.66
N PHE A 22 14.84 11.89 -11.71
CA PHE A 22 15.45 12.09 -10.39
C PHE A 22 15.50 10.80 -9.57
N MET A 23 14.40 10.05 -9.55
CA MET A 23 14.36 8.75 -8.88
C MET A 23 15.43 7.82 -9.43
N GLY A 24 15.48 7.68 -10.76
CA GLY A 24 16.41 6.75 -11.41
C GLY A 24 17.87 7.11 -11.21
N ILE A 25 18.25 8.40 -11.36
CA ILE A 25 19.67 8.80 -11.24
C ILE A 25 20.16 8.73 -9.79
N ILE A 26 19.36 9.15 -8.81
CA ILE A 26 19.75 9.15 -7.41
C ILE A 26 19.85 7.72 -6.87
N THR A 27 18.86 6.88 -7.14
CA THR A 27 18.91 5.47 -6.71
C THR A 27 19.99 4.68 -7.43
N ALA A 28 20.33 5.01 -8.69
CA ALA A 28 21.49 4.43 -9.36
C ALA A 28 22.81 4.74 -8.62
N LEU A 29 22.94 5.94 -8.05
CA LEU A 29 24.16 6.38 -7.35
C LEU A 29 24.26 5.78 -5.95
N ILE A 30 23.19 5.87 -5.15
CA ILE A 30 23.20 5.56 -3.71
C ILE A 30 22.26 4.45 -3.29
N GLY A 31 21.45 3.87 -4.20
CA GLY A 31 20.50 2.79 -3.91
C GLY A 31 21.13 1.55 -3.30
N GLY A 32 20.36 0.80 -2.55
CA GLY A 32 20.80 -0.40 -1.84
C GLY A 32 21.12 -1.56 -2.78
N ARG A 33 20.44 -1.67 -3.92
CA ARG A 33 20.63 -2.77 -4.87
C ARG A 33 20.95 -2.24 -6.27
N PRO A 34 22.16 -2.50 -6.80
CA PRO A 34 22.49 -2.22 -8.19
C PRO A 34 21.59 -3.01 -9.15
N GLY A 35 21.24 -2.40 -10.27
CA GLY A 35 20.35 -2.99 -11.26
C GLY A 35 18.86 -2.75 -11.02
N MET A 36 18.44 -2.23 -9.86
CA MET A 36 17.07 -1.79 -9.62
C MET A 36 16.77 -0.49 -10.39
N VAL A 37 15.59 -0.41 -10.96
CA VAL A 37 15.10 0.76 -11.70
C VAL A 37 14.02 1.44 -10.85
N SER A 38 14.22 2.73 -10.53
CA SER A 38 13.25 3.56 -9.84
C SER A 38 12.73 4.67 -10.74
N GLY A 39 11.48 5.05 -10.55
CA GLY A 39 10.83 6.10 -11.35
C GLY A 39 9.46 6.46 -10.82
N ALA A 40 8.68 7.21 -11.60
CA ALA A 40 7.28 7.45 -11.30
C ALA A 40 6.52 6.12 -11.27
N ALA A 41 5.93 5.78 -10.14
CA ALA A 41 5.32 4.47 -9.90
C ALA A 41 3.82 4.57 -9.67
N GLY A 42 3.10 3.49 -10.04
CA GLY A 42 1.65 3.44 -9.96
C GLY A 42 1.12 3.56 -8.53
N ALA A 43 1.79 2.92 -7.57
CA ALA A 43 1.38 2.95 -6.18
C ALA A 43 1.44 4.37 -5.58
N MET A 44 2.52 5.11 -5.87
CA MET A 44 2.67 6.50 -5.45
C MET A 44 1.65 7.40 -6.16
N ALA A 45 1.40 7.19 -7.46
CA ALA A 45 0.43 7.94 -8.25
C ALA A 45 -1.00 7.81 -7.68
N VAL A 46 -1.41 6.59 -7.33
CA VAL A 46 -2.74 6.30 -6.74
C VAL A 46 -2.93 7.00 -5.39
N VAL A 47 -1.88 7.16 -4.59
CA VAL A 47 -1.98 7.92 -3.32
C VAL A 47 -1.95 9.42 -3.60
N ALA A 48 -1.13 9.88 -4.56
CA ALA A 48 -1.00 11.29 -4.93
C ALA A 48 -2.31 11.87 -5.51
N VAL A 49 -3.13 11.07 -6.18
CA VAL A 49 -4.43 11.52 -6.73
C VAL A 49 -5.30 12.20 -5.67
N ARG A 50 -5.29 11.72 -4.43
CA ARG A 50 -6.05 12.31 -3.32
C ARG A 50 -5.65 13.75 -2.97
N ILE A 51 -4.43 14.16 -3.34
CA ILE A 51 -3.96 15.54 -3.17
C ILE A 51 -4.50 16.40 -4.30
N MET A 52 -4.54 15.83 -5.51
CA MET A 52 -4.86 16.56 -6.75
C MET A 52 -6.37 16.62 -7.04
N GLU A 53 -7.16 15.67 -6.53
CA GLU A 53 -8.63 15.70 -6.68
C GLU A 53 -9.24 16.96 -6.08
N PRO A 54 -10.19 17.62 -6.77
CA PRO A 54 -10.86 18.82 -6.29
C PRO A 54 -11.57 18.65 -4.94
N ASN A 55 -12.18 17.48 -4.72
CA ASN A 55 -12.86 17.10 -3.48
C ASN A 55 -12.02 16.17 -2.60
N GLY A 56 -10.72 16.09 -2.88
CA GLY A 56 -9.77 15.24 -2.17
C GLY A 56 -9.31 15.83 -0.83
N LEU A 57 -8.05 15.58 -0.49
CA LEU A 57 -7.44 16.02 0.77
C LEU A 57 -7.36 17.55 0.88
N LEU A 58 -7.17 18.25 -0.25
CA LEU A 58 -7.00 19.70 -0.33
C LEU A 58 -8.15 20.32 -1.17
N PRO A 59 -9.38 20.36 -0.65
CA PRO A 59 -10.49 21.00 -1.36
C PRO A 59 -10.22 22.50 -1.50
N GLN A 60 -10.85 23.12 -2.48
CA GLN A 60 -10.65 24.53 -2.81
C GLN A 60 -10.87 25.46 -1.61
N LYS A 61 -11.89 25.18 -0.79
CA LYS A 61 -12.16 25.93 0.44
C LYS A 61 -10.96 25.91 1.41
N THR A 62 -10.34 24.76 1.61
CA THR A 62 -9.17 24.63 2.50
C THR A 62 -7.97 25.45 1.99
N LEU A 63 -7.75 25.49 0.68
CA LEU A 63 -6.70 26.30 0.07
C LEU A 63 -6.99 27.81 0.17
N LEU A 64 -8.25 28.22 0.04
CA LEU A 64 -8.69 29.60 0.28
C LEU A 64 -8.49 30.00 1.75
N ASP A 65 -8.90 29.15 2.69
CA ASP A 65 -8.75 29.38 4.14
C ASP A 65 -7.27 29.52 4.54
N TRP A 66 -6.37 28.88 3.79
CA TRP A 66 -4.92 29.01 4.01
C TRP A 66 -4.31 30.21 3.28
N GLY A 67 -5.08 30.93 2.47
CA GLY A 67 -4.63 32.11 1.72
C GLY A 67 -3.68 31.80 0.56
N GLU A 68 -3.69 30.57 0.05
CA GLU A 68 -2.82 30.10 -1.03
C GLU A 68 -3.38 30.34 -2.42
N ILE A 69 -4.66 30.64 -2.51
CA ILE A 69 -5.31 31.05 -3.74
C ILE A 69 -5.52 32.55 -3.69
N ALA A 70 -4.93 33.27 -4.66
CA ALA A 70 -5.11 34.69 -4.79
C ALA A 70 -6.58 35.00 -5.16
N SER A 71 -7.24 35.89 -4.41
CA SER A 71 -8.54 36.41 -4.82
C SER A 71 -8.37 37.22 -6.11
N CYS A 72 -9.14 36.85 -7.14
CA CYS A 72 -9.22 37.64 -8.36
C CYS A 72 -9.99 38.94 -8.08
N THR A 73 -9.33 39.93 -7.52
CA THR A 73 -9.87 41.29 -7.36
C THR A 73 -9.54 42.10 -8.60
N GLY A 74 -10.54 42.25 -9.50
CA GLY A 74 -10.48 43.17 -10.64
C GLY A 74 -10.33 42.50 -12.02
N ALA A 75 -10.97 43.13 -12.99
CA ALA A 75 -11.04 42.72 -14.40
C ALA A 75 -9.72 42.96 -15.15
N THR A 76 -8.63 42.39 -14.73
CA THR A 76 -7.38 42.42 -15.49
C THR A 76 -7.24 41.17 -16.34
N ALA A 77 -6.90 41.34 -17.61
CA ALA A 77 -6.75 40.30 -18.63
C ALA A 77 -5.70 39.19 -18.34
N GLY A 78 -5.27 39.03 -17.10
CA GLY A 78 -4.31 38.05 -16.62
C GLY A 78 -4.78 37.20 -15.42
N CYS A 79 -6.03 37.34 -14.98
CA CYS A 79 -6.54 36.54 -13.87
C CYS A 79 -6.80 35.11 -14.33
N GLN A 80 -5.96 34.20 -13.91
CA GLN A 80 -6.17 32.76 -14.11
C GLN A 80 -7.44 32.36 -13.35
N SER A 81 -8.20 31.41 -13.89
CA SER A 81 -9.38 30.91 -13.20
C SER A 81 -9.01 30.38 -11.80
N LEU A 82 -9.87 30.58 -10.82
CA LEU A 82 -9.65 30.09 -9.44
C LEU A 82 -9.34 28.60 -9.39
N ARG A 83 -9.84 27.83 -10.34
CA ARG A 83 -9.49 26.41 -10.48
C ARG A 83 -8.07 26.17 -10.91
N HIS A 84 -7.57 26.95 -11.88
CA HIS A 84 -6.18 26.81 -12.28
C HIS A 84 -5.24 27.23 -11.14
N GLN A 85 -5.64 28.22 -10.35
CA GLN A 85 -4.93 28.60 -9.13
C GLN A 85 -5.01 27.50 -8.07
N ALA A 86 -6.19 26.89 -7.86
CA ALA A 86 -6.36 25.76 -6.95
C ALA A 86 -5.56 24.52 -7.41
N TYR A 87 -5.54 24.24 -8.71
CA TYR A 87 -4.69 23.18 -9.27
C TYR A 87 -3.20 23.44 -9.00
N ASN A 88 -2.73 24.67 -9.27
CA ASN A 88 -1.35 25.05 -9.00
C ASN A 88 -1.01 24.99 -7.50
N ALA A 89 -1.92 25.42 -6.63
CA ALA A 89 -1.75 25.33 -5.19
C ALA A 89 -1.64 23.87 -4.73
N ARG A 90 -2.49 22.95 -5.27
CA ARG A 90 -2.37 21.52 -4.98
C ARG A 90 -1.06 20.93 -5.48
N LEU A 91 -0.55 21.36 -6.64
CA LEU A 91 0.77 20.97 -7.13
C LEU A 91 1.89 21.41 -6.18
N GLU A 92 1.84 22.64 -5.69
CA GLU A 92 2.82 23.13 -4.69
C GLU A 92 2.77 22.27 -3.41
N TRP A 93 1.58 21.92 -2.95
CA TRP A 93 1.41 21.00 -1.83
C TRP A 93 1.89 19.58 -2.15
N LEU A 94 1.67 19.06 -3.36
CA LEU A 94 2.21 17.77 -3.78
C LEU A 94 3.74 17.78 -3.67
N PHE A 95 4.41 18.82 -4.16
CA PHE A 95 5.88 18.94 -4.10
C PHE A 95 6.37 19.03 -2.65
N MET A 96 5.69 19.81 -1.79
CA MET A 96 6.02 19.87 -0.37
C MET A 96 5.82 18.52 0.33
N ILE A 97 4.71 17.84 0.06
CA ILE A 97 4.43 16.52 0.62
C ILE A 97 5.49 15.50 0.15
N MET A 98 5.98 15.59 -1.09
CA MET A 98 7.07 14.76 -1.57
C MET A 98 8.39 15.01 -0.83
N ILE A 99 8.72 16.27 -0.52
CA ILE A 99 9.88 16.60 0.31
C ILE A 99 9.72 15.98 1.71
N LEU A 100 8.58 16.16 2.34
CA LEU A 100 8.29 15.59 3.67
C LEU A 100 8.30 14.05 3.64
N CYS A 101 7.74 13.44 2.59
CA CYS A 101 7.78 12.01 2.36
C CYS A 101 9.20 11.49 2.29
N GLY A 102 10.06 12.13 1.49
CA GLY A 102 11.45 11.75 1.36
C GLY A 102 12.22 11.88 2.68
N LEU A 103 12.03 12.97 3.42
CA LEU A 103 12.64 13.15 4.75
C LEU A 103 12.18 12.07 5.73
N LEU A 104 10.89 11.70 5.72
CA LEU A 104 10.36 10.62 6.54
C LEU A 104 10.96 9.27 6.14
N GLN A 105 11.12 8.98 4.85
CA GLN A 105 11.77 7.75 4.36
C GLN A 105 13.22 7.67 4.80
N ILE A 106 13.98 8.79 4.78
CA ILE A 106 15.35 8.86 5.31
C ILE A 106 15.34 8.53 6.80
N ALA A 107 14.46 9.17 7.58
CA ALA A 107 14.35 8.92 9.02
C ALA A 107 14.04 7.46 9.33
N LEU A 108 13.07 6.87 8.62
CA LEU A 108 12.73 5.43 8.73
C LEU A 108 13.90 4.53 8.33
N GLY A 109 14.68 4.91 7.31
CA GLY A 109 15.90 4.21 6.92
C GLY A 109 16.95 4.22 8.03
N VAL A 110 17.25 5.40 8.60
CA VAL A 110 18.19 5.56 9.73
C VAL A 110 17.74 4.78 10.96
N CYS A 111 16.45 4.77 11.26
CA CYS A 111 15.85 3.95 12.34
C CYS A 111 15.80 2.46 12.00
N GLN A 112 16.33 2.02 10.86
CA GLN A 112 16.31 0.63 10.41
C GLN A 112 14.90 0.03 10.31
N ALA A 113 13.89 0.85 10.04
CA ALA A 113 12.49 0.42 9.92
C ALA A 113 12.28 -0.60 8.78
N GLY A 114 13.22 -0.73 7.84
CA GLY A 114 13.21 -1.81 6.83
C GLY A 114 13.15 -3.21 7.44
N ARG A 115 13.57 -3.39 8.71
CA ARG A 115 13.40 -4.66 9.43
C ARG A 115 11.93 -5.01 9.67
N LEU A 116 11.05 -4.01 9.83
CA LEU A 116 9.61 -4.22 10.00
C LEU A 116 8.95 -4.78 8.74
N MET A 117 9.53 -4.53 7.57
CA MET A 117 9.02 -5.07 6.30
C MET A 117 9.06 -6.60 6.25
N ARG A 118 9.97 -7.25 7.02
CA ARG A 118 10.01 -8.73 7.16
C ARG A 118 8.78 -9.29 7.88
N LEU A 119 8.04 -8.45 8.58
CA LEU A 119 6.81 -8.86 9.27
C LEU A 119 5.59 -8.88 8.34
N ILE A 120 5.72 -8.39 7.11
CA ILE A 120 4.63 -8.38 6.14
C ILE A 120 4.55 -9.76 5.48
N PRO A 121 3.49 -10.54 5.74
CA PRO A 121 3.32 -11.86 5.14
C PRO A 121 3.08 -11.78 3.62
N GLN A 122 3.46 -12.81 2.89
CA GLN A 122 3.27 -12.90 1.44
C GLN A 122 1.80 -12.71 1.02
N THR A 123 0.85 -13.21 1.82
CA THR A 123 -0.59 -13.06 1.58
C THR A 123 -1.07 -11.62 1.60
N VAL A 124 -0.49 -10.79 2.49
CA VAL A 124 -0.76 -9.34 2.53
C VAL A 124 -0.22 -8.67 1.28
N MET A 125 0.96 -9.07 0.84
CA MET A 125 1.60 -8.56 -0.36
C MET A 125 0.79 -8.88 -1.62
N THR A 126 0.36 -10.12 -1.78
CA THR A 126 -0.54 -10.54 -2.87
C THR A 126 -1.83 -9.71 -2.87
N GLY A 127 -2.45 -9.52 -1.70
CA GLY A 127 -3.66 -8.69 -1.58
C GLY A 127 -3.42 -7.22 -1.96
N PHE A 128 -2.29 -6.65 -1.53
CA PHE A 128 -1.87 -5.29 -1.87
C PHE A 128 -1.67 -5.12 -3.38
N VAL A 129 -0.89 -6.00 -4.01
CA VAL A 129 -0.59 -5.95 -5.44
C VAL A 129 -1.84 -6.11 -6.29
N ASN A 130 -2.75 -7.02 -5.90
CA ASN A 130 -4.03 -7.20 -6.58
C ASN A 130 -4.94 -5.97 -6.44
N GLY A 131 -4.98 -5.36 -5.26
CA GLY A 131 -5.72 -4.12 -5.04
C GLY A 131 -5.19 -2.96 -5.89
N LEU A 132 -3.86 -2.81 -5.96
CA LEU A 132 -3.20 -1.82 -6.80
C LEU A 132 -3.53 -2.03 -8.28
N ALA A 133 -3.46 -3.27 -8.77
CA ALA A 133 -3.80 -3.61 -10.15
C ALA A 133 -5.26 -3.23 -10.49
N ILE A 134 -6.21 -3.47 -9.56
CA ILE A 134 -7.62 -3.09 -9.75
C ILE A 134 -7.77 -1.57 -9.84
N ILE A 135 -7.09 -0.81 -8.99
CA ILE A 135 -7.16 0.66 -9.00
C ILE A 135 -6.59 1.21 -10.32
N ILE A 136 -5.41 0.74 -10.75
CA ILE A 136 -4.82 1.15 -12.02
C ILE A 136 -5.76 0.80 -13.18
N PHE A 137 -6.36 -0.39 -13.18
CA PHE A 137 -7.34 -0.79 -14.19
C PHE A 137 -8.52 0.18 -14.27
N LYS A 138 -9.11 0.54 -13.12
CA LYS A 138 -10.22 1.50 -13.06
C LYS A 138 -9.85 2.86 -13.63
N ALA A 139 -8.67 3.39 -13.25
CA ALA A 139 -8.18 4.66 -13.75
C ALA A 139 -8.00 4.67 -15.27
N GLN A 140 -7.62 3.54 -15.87
CA GLN A 140 -7.49 3.45 -17.33
C GLN A 140 -8.83 3.42 -18.07
N LEU A 141 -9.91 3.02 -17.41
CA LEU A 141 -11.24 3.07 -18.04
C LEU A 141 -11.72 4.50 -18.27
N GLU A 142 -11.26 5.47 -17.49
CA GLU A 142 -11.65 6.88 -17.62
C GLU A 142 -11.25 7.48 -18.99
N VAL A 143 -10.27 6.93 -19.68
CA VAL A 143 -9.87 7.33 -21.04
C VAL A 143 -11.05 7.14 -22.03
N PHE A 144 -12.00 6.25 -21.75
CA PHE A 144 -13.20 6.02 -22.56
C PHE A 144 -14.38 6.93 -22.16
N GLN A 145 -14.17 7.86 -21.26
CA GLN A 145 -15.14 8.89 -20.93
C GLN A 145 -14.90 10.15 -21.78
N GLU A 146 -15.95 10.88 -21.99
CA GLU A 146 -15.91 12.21 -22.62
C GLU A 146 -16.71 13.21 -21.81
N LYS A 147 -16.38 14.49 -21.94
CA LYS A 147 -17.12 15.55 -21.25
C LYS A 147 -18.55 15.61 -21.77
N ASP A 148 -19.52 15.55 -20.90
CA ASP A 148 -20.93 15.73 -21.22
C ASP A 148 -21.30 17.22 -21.19
N TRP A 149 -21.01 17.89 -22.32
CA TRP A 149 -21.25 19.32 -22.45
C TRP A 149 -22.72 19.71 -22.22
N SER A 150 -23.67 18.84 -22.61
CA SER A 150 -25.10 19.11 -22.42
C SER A 150 -25.48 19.06 -20.94
N LYS A 151 -24.98 18.09 -20.20
CA LYS A 151 -25.22 17.99 -18.76
C LYS A 151 -24.57 19.15 -18.02
N ALA A 152 -23.37 19.48 -18.43
CA ALA A 152 -22.61 20.59 -17.93
C ALA A 152 -23.34 21.94 -18.17
N PHE A 153 -23.81 22.18 -19.37
CA PHE A 153 -24.59 23.34 -19.74
C PHE A 153 -25.85 23.45 -18.85
N ASN A 154 -26.57 22.34 -18.68
CA ASN A 154 -27.80 22.30 -17.86
C ASN A 154 -27.56 22.53 -16.34
N LEU A 155 -26.33 22.45 -15.86
CA LEU A 155 -25.98 22.84 -14.48
C LEU A 155 -26.00 24.36 -14.32
N PHE A 156 -25.66 25.08 -15.38
CA PHE A 156 -25.67 26.54 -15.40
C PHE A 156 -27.04 27.10 -15.87
N ASP A 157 -27.66 26.48 -16.86
CA ASP A 157 -28.99 26.81 -17.35
C ASP A 157 -30.09 26.35 -16.36
N ALA A 158 -30.26 27.12 -15.29
CA ALA A 158 -31.17 26.78 -14.21
C ALA A 158 -32.66 26.93 -14.62
N ASN A 159 -32.96 27.85 -15.52
CA ASN A 159 -34.31 28.13 -16.01
C ASN A 159 -34.68 27.24 -17.22
N ARG A 160 -33.68 26.52 -17.81
CA ARG A 160 -33.81 25.64 -18.97
C ARG A 160 -34.34 26.33 -20.24
N ASP A 161 -33.91 27.55 -20.46
CA ASP A 161 -34.30 28.31 -21.67
C ASP A 161 -33.33 28.04 -22.85
N GLY A 162 -32.27 27.25 -22.60
CA GLY A 162 -31.26 26.90 -23.60
C GLY A 162 -30.17 27.96 -23.76
N MET A 163 -30.10 28.94 -22.86
CA MET A 163 -29.09 29.99 -22.84
C MET A 163 -28.59 30.17 -21.38
N ILE A 164 -27.33 30.39 -21.19
CA ILE A 164 -26.79 30.68 -19.86
C ILE A 164 -26.61 32.18 -19.70
N SER A 165 -27.34 32.78 -18.81
CA SER A 165 -27.25 34.20 -18.47
C SER A 165 -26.12 34.47 -17.44
N THR A 166 -25.64 35.70 -17.37
CA THR A 166 -24.66 36.16 -16.38
C THR A 166 -25.17 35.94 -14.94
N ALA A 167 -26.48 36.04 -14.71
CA ALA A 167 -27.06 35.81 -13.37
C ALA A 167 -27.00 34.34 -12.96
N GLU A 168 -27.21 33.42 -13.88
CA GLU A 168 -27.10 31.96 -13.66
C GLU A 168 -25.66 31.55 -13.39
N VAL A 169 -24.69 32.06 -14.17
CA VAL A 169 -23.27 31.86 -13.90
C VAL A 169 -22.93 32.36 -12.49
N SER A 170 -23.42 33.57 -12.12
CA SER A 170 -23.19 34.13 -10.78
C SER A 170 -23.75 33.24 -9.68
N SER A 171 -24.93 32.64 -9.87
CA SER A 171 -25.57 31.79 -8.85
C SER A 171 -24.76 30.50 -8.58
N VAL A 172 -24.22 29.91 -9.62
CA VAL A 172 -23.37 28.70 -9.51
C VAL A 172 -22.05 29.03 -8.80
N PHE A 173 -21.37 30.09 -9.22
CA PHE A 173 -20.12 30.50 -8.60
C PHE A 173 -20.28 31.05 -7.18
N ALA A 174 -21.44 31.67 -6.84
CA ALA A 174 -21.72 32.06 -5.46
C ALA A 174 -21.85 30.86 -4.51
N ALA A 175 -22.37 29.74 -5.01
CA ALA A 175 -22.43 28.50 -4.23
C ALA A 175 -21.07 27.84 -4.08
N GLU A 176 -20.22 27.94 -5.08
CA GLU A 176 -18.85 27.38 -5.06
C GLU A 176 -17.84 28.27 -4.30
N LEU A 177 -18.06 29.56 -4.24
CA LEU A 177 -17.18 30.58 -3.69
C LEU A 177 -17.92 31.48 -2.66
N PRO A 178 -18.37 30.92 -1.54
CA PRO A 178 -19.19 31.66 -0.58
C PRO A 178 -18.46 32.83 0.11
N ASP A 179 -17.13 32.85 0.06
CA ASP A 179 -16.28 33.85 0.74
C ASP A 179 -15.88 35.02 -0.15
N LEU A 180 -16.27 35.04 -1.45
CA LEU A 180 -16.03 36.19 -2.32
C LEU A 180 -17.10 37.27 -2.09
N SER A 181 -16.66 38.54 -2.08
CA SER A 181 -17.63 39.64 -2.02
C SER A 181 -18.51 39.65 -3.27
N SER A 182 -19.77 40.08 -3.14
CA SER A 182 -20.72 40.12 -4.27
C SER A 182 -20.23 41.00 -5.43
N SER A 183 -19.41 42.03 -5.15
CA SER A 183 -18.82 42.92 -6.16
C SER A 183 -17.70 42.19 -6.95
N ASP A 184 -16.85 41.45 -6.27
CA ASP A 184 -15.73 40.74 -6.90
C ASP A 184 -16.22 39.52 -7.69
N LEU A 185 -17.26 38.83 -7.18
CA LEU A 185 -17.93 37.75 -7.89
C LEU A 185 -18.55 38.24 -9.19
N SER A 186 -19.26 39.38 -9.15
CA SER A 186 -19.90 39.93 -10.34
C SER A 186 -18.91 40.39 -11.41
N ALA A 187 -17.81 41.02 -11.02
CA ALA A 187 -16.73 41.40 -11.93
C ALA A 187 -16.04 40.17 -12.56
N TYR A 188 -15.81 39.14 -11.75
CA TYR A 188 -15.23 37.86 -12.20
C TYR A 188 -16.14 37.18 -13.23
N VAL A 189 -17.43 37.03 -12.92
CA VAL A 189 -18.43 36.40 -13.82
C VAL A 189 -18.61 37.18 -15.11
N GLN A 190 -18.66 38.50 -15.08
CA GLN A 190 -18.73 39.33 -16.29
C GLN A 190 -17.52 39.08 -17.21
N THR A 191 -16.33 39.00 -16.64
CA THR A 191 -15.10 38.72 -17.41
C THR A 191 -15.15 37.33 -18.04
N LEU A 192 -15.66 36.32 -17.33
CA LEU A 192 -15.81 34.97 -17.84
C LEU A 192 -16.84 34.89 -18.98
N VAL A 193 -18.00 35.49 -18.81
CA VAL A 193 -19.07 35.52 -19.83
C VAL A 193 -18.55 36.20 -21.09
N ALA A 194 -17.90 37.36 -20.97
CA ALA A 194 -17.36 38.09 -22.12
C ALA A 194 -16.26 37.34 -22.90
N GLN A 195 -15.61 36.36 -22.27
CA GLN A 195 -14.61 35.52 -22.95
C GLN A 195 -15.23 34.38 -23.77
N VAL A 196 -16.43 33.93 -23.42
CA VAL A 196 -17.12 32.78 -24.01
C VAL A 196 -18.23 33.21 -24.97
N ASP A 197 -18.92 34.30 -24.67
CA ASP A 197 -19.93 34.95 -25.51
C ASP A 197 -19.24 35.56 -26.74
N THR A 198 -19.19 34.80 -27.81
CA THR A 198 -18.49 35.18 -29.06
C THR A 198 -19.30 36.13 -29.93
N ASP A 199 -20.62 36.10 -29.79
CA ASP A 199 -21.54 36.94 -30.55
C ASP A 199 -21.95 38.21 -29.80
N SER A 200 -21.44 38.37 -28.57
CA SER A 200 -21.75 39.52 -27.69
C SER A 200 -23.27 39.67 -27.38
N SER A 201 -23.98 38.55 -27.34
CA SER A 201 -25.42 38.51 -27.04
C SER A 201 -25.73 38.78 -25.56
N GLY A 202 -24.72 38.69 -24.69
CA GLY A 202 -24.86 38.76 -23.22
C GLY A 202 -25.32 37.45 -22.57
N THR A 203 -25.47 36.42 -23.38
CA THR A 203 -25.82 35.04 -22.94
C THR A 203 -24.94 34.03 -23.67
N ILE A 204 -24.74 32.86 -23.08
CA ILE A 204 -23.91 31.81 -23.67
C ILE A 204 -24.80 30.69 -24.16
N SER A 205 -24.72 30.40 -25.45
CA SER A 205 -25.36 29.24 -26.06
C SER A 205 -24.59 27.95 -25.82
N LEU A 206 -25.24 26.79 -25.95
CA LEU A 206 -24.55 25.47 -25.87
C LEU A 206 -23.42 25.34 -26.89
N ALA A 207 -23.56 25.96 -28.06
CA ALA A 207 -22.52 25.94 -29.10
C ALA A 207 -21.29 26.72 -28.66
N GLU A 208 -21.42 27.93 -28.16
CA GLU A 208 -20.31 28.74 -27.63
C GLU A 208 -19.67 28.09 -26.43
N PHE A 209 -20.49 27.57 -25.53
CA PHE A 209 -20.08 26.86 -24.37
C PHE A 209 -19.22 25.62 -24.70
N SER A 210 -19.63 24.84 -25.70
CA SER A 210 -18.87 23.66 -26.14
C SER A 210 -17.68 23.99 -27.04
N ALA A 211 -17.68 25.16 -27.73
CA ALA A 211 -16.58 25.61 -28.57
C ALA A 211 -15.39 26.13 -27.76
N ASN A 212 -15.64 26.78 -26.64
CA ASN A 212 -14.62 27.40 -25.80
C ASN A 212 -14.08 26.47 -24.71
N LYS A 213 -13.53 25.30 -25.12
CA LYS A 213 -13.09 24.19 -24.25
C LYS A 213 -12.01 24.54 -23.22
N GLU A 214 -11.31 25.65 -23.40
CA GLU A 214 -10.17 26.05 -22.55
C GLU A 214 -10.51 27.11 -21.51
N HIS A 215 -11.75 27.66 -21.51
CA HIS A 215 -12.11 28.76 -20.62
C HIS A 215 -12.70 28.34 -19.27
N ALA A 216 -12.51 29.23 -18.33
CA ALA A 216 -12.77 29.04 -16.91
C ALA A 216 -14.22 28.79 -16.49
N ILE A 217 -15.22 29.04 -17.35
CA ILE A 217 -16.63 28.70 -17.11
C ILE A 217 -16.84 27.21 -16.88
N HIS A 218 -15.88 26.42 -17.34
CA HIS A 218 -15.92 24.97 -17.16
C HIS A 218 -15.61 24.48 -15.74
N GLY A 219 -15.66 25.37 -14.75
CA GLY A 219 -15.53 25.07 -13.36
C GLY A 219 -16.66 24.24 -12.80
N GLY A 220 -16.74 23.03 -12.48
CA GLY A 220 -17.84 22.15 -11.98
C GLY A 220 -18.00 20.85 -12.77
N TYR A 221 -17.17 20.62 -13.78
CA TYR A 221 -17.37 19.60 -14.81
C TYR A 221 -16.81 18.22 -14.56
N GLU A 222 -16.03 18.00 -13.52
CA GLU A 222 -15.46 16.67 -13.25
C GLU A 222 -16.55 15.63 -13.02
N ASP A 223 -17.71 16.06 -12.50
CA ASP A 223 -18.87 15.18 -12.34
C ASP A 223 -19.74 14.99 -13.61
N SER A 224 -19.42 15.71 -14.67
CA SER A 224 -20.20 15.68 -15.93
C SER A 224 -19.52 14.84 -17.03
N MET A 225 -18.85 13.76 -16.65
CA MET A 225 -18.31 12.80 -17.60
C MET A 225 -19.36 11.77 -18.00
N LYS A 226 -19.40 11.42 -19.28
CA LYS A 226 -20.21 10.31 -19.79
C LYS A 226 -19.35 9.30 -20.50
N TRP A 227 -19.76 8.04 -20.46
CA TRP A 227 -19.12 6.98 -21.23
C TRP A 227 -19.36 7.20 -22.72
N ARG A 228 -18.31 7.07 -23.51
CA ARG A 228 -18.44 7.06 -24.97
C ARG A 228 -19.30 5.89 -25.39
N THR A 229 -20.24 6.14 -26.29
CA THR A 229 -21.11 5.08 -26.82
C THR A 229 -20.39 4.30 -27.91
N LEU A 230 -20.77 3.03 -28.10
CA LEU A 230 -20.24 2.18 -29.16
C LEU A 230 -20.70 2.63 -30.56
N ASP A 231 -21.70 3.52 -30.66
CA ASP A 231 -22.16 4.10 -31.91
C ASP A 231 -21.17 5.11 -32.50
N GLN A 232 -20.24 5.60 -31.65
CA GLN A 232 -19.20 6.51 -32.11
C GLN A 232 -18.04 5.72 -32.76
N GLY A 233 -17.72 6.01 -34.01
CA GLY A 233 -16.60 5.39 -34.71
C GLY A 233 -15.25 5.57 -34.01
N VAL A 234 -15.05 6.67 -33.27
CA VAL A 234 -13.86 6.94 -32.46
C VAL A 234 -13.64 5.87 -31.39
N THR A 235 -14.72 5.39 -30.73
CA THR A 235 -14.65 4.36 -29.69
C THR A 235 -14.08 3.04 -30.24
N TRP A 236 -14.48 2.64 -31.43
CA TRP A 236 -13.95 1.43 -32.08
C TRP A 236 -12.48 1.56 -32.45
N ILE A 237 -12.05 2.73 -32.88
CA ILE A 237 -10.63 2.99 -33.21
C ILE A 237 -9.80 2.95 -31.90
N MET A 238 -10.30 3.56 -30.82
CA MET A 238 -9.64 3.50 -29.51
C MET A 238 -9.52 2.05 -29.00
N LEU A 239 -10.60 1.27 -29.07
CA LEU A 239 -10.57 -0.16 -28.71
C LEU A 239 -9.58 -0.94 -29.59
N PHE A 240 -9.54 -0.66 -30.90
CA PHE A 240 -8.57 -1.29 -31.80
C PHE A 240 -7.13 -0.96 -31.38
N TYR A 241 -6.83 0.30 -31.00
CA TYR A 241 -5.50 0.68 -30.48
C TYR A 241 -5.16 -0.02 -29.17
N VAL A 242 -6.11 -0.13 -28.25
CA VAL A 242 -5.92 -0.88 -27.00
C VAL A 242 -5.58 -2.34 -27.30
N PHE A 243 -6.40 -3.03 -28.09
CA PHE A 243 -6.19 -4.46 -28.37
C PHE A 243 -4.90 -4.72 -29.17
N THR A 244 -4.54 -3.86 -30.14
CA THR A 244 -3.29 -4.01 -30.87
C THR A 244 -2.08 -3.74 -30.00
N SER A 245 -2.13 -2.74 -29.12
CA SER A 245 -1.08 -2.49 -28.12
C SER A 245 -0.90 -3.69 -27.19
N MET A 246 -1.99 -4.21 -26.64
CA MET A 246 -1.96 -5.41 -25.80
C MET A 246 -1.38 -6.62 -26.53
N ALA A 247 -1.78 -6.83 -27.78
CA ALA A 247 -1.26 -7.93 -28.61
C ALA A 247 0.25 -7.79 -28.85
N ILE A 248 0.72 -6.60 -29.19
CA ILE A 248 2.15 -6.35 -29.43
C ILE A 248 2.93 -6.58 -28.12
N VAL A 249 2.47 -6.03 -27.00
CA VAL A 249 3.15 -6.18 -25.70
C VAL A 249 3.20 -7.65 -25.27
N HIS A 250 2.16 -8.44 -25.55
CA HIS A 250 2.11 -9.85 -25.19
C HIS A 250 2.93 -10.76 -26.10
N TYR A 251 2.83 -10.57 -27.41
CA TYR A 251 3.40 -11.52 -28.37
C TYR A 251 4.82 -11.16 -28.79
N LEU A 252 5.18 -9.88 -28.93
CA LEU A 252 6.50 -9.47 -29.43
C LEU A 252 7.67 -10.05 -28.61
N PRO A 253 7.63 -10.12 -27.27
CA PRO A 253 8.72 -10.69 -26.48
C PRO A 253 8.97 -12.18 -26.73
N LYS A 254 7.99 -12.90 -27.33
CA LYS A 254 8.13 -14.31 -27.72
C LYS A 254 8.97 -14.48 -29.00
N TYR A 255 9.00 -13.45 -29.86
CA TYR A 255 9.74 -13.46 -31.11
C TYR A 255 11.09 -12.76 -31.01
N THR A 256 11.15 -11.65 -30.29
CA THR A 256 12.39 -10.89 -30.12
C THR A 256 12.47 -10.28 -28.72
N LYS A 257 13.66 -10.39 -28.11
CA LYS A 257 13.98 -9.75 -26.81
C LYS A 257 14.76 -8.45 -26.98
N VAL A 258 15.12 -8.09 -28.24
CA VAL A 258 15.95 -6.92 -28.54
C VAL A 258 15.12 -5.63 -28.50
N LEU A 259 13.85 -5.70 -28.94
CA LEU A 259 12.97 -4.53 -29.05
C LEU A 259 12.03 -4.46 -27.82
N PRO A 260 11.97 -3.32 -27.13
CA PRO A 260 11.01 -3.12 -26.03
C PRO A 260 9.58 -3.14 -26.58
N SER A 261 8.78 -4.11 -26.17
CA SER A 261 7.45 -4.35 -26.71
C SER A 261 6.48 -3.18 -26.50
N SER A 262 6.54 -2.50 -25.36
CA SER A 262 5.73 -1.31 -25.08
C SER A 262 6.07 -0.14 -25.99
N LEU A 263 7.37 0.08 -26.28
CA LEU A 263 7.79 1.12 -27.23
C LEU A 263 7.27 0.84 -28.63
N VAL A 264 7.40 -0.41 -29.10
CA VAL A 264 6.91 -0.82 -30.42
C VAL A 264 5.40 -0.65 -30.52
N ALA A 265 4.65 -1.00 -29.46
CA ALA A 265 3.20 -0.82 -29.42
C ALA A 265 2.80 0.67 -29.55
N ILE A 266 3.47 1.54 -28.80
CA ILE A 266 3.22 2.99 -28.84
C ILE A 266 3.56 3.56 -30.23
N LEU A 267 4.72 3.24 -30.79
CA LEU A 267 5.13 3.70 -32.12
C LEU A 267 4.20 3.20 -33.24
N TRP A 268 3.73 1.96 -33.11
CA TRP A 268 2.74 1.38 -34.01
C TRP A 268 1.42 2.16 -33.98
N CYS A 269 0.87 2.41 -32.80
CA CYS A 269 -0.38 3.17 -32.67
C CYS A 269 -0.20 4.64 -33.09
N LEU A 270 0.97 5.24 -32.81
CA LEU A 270 1.32 6.58 -33.29
C LEU A 270 1.32 6.62 -34.82
N PHE A 271 1.91 5.63 -35.49
CA PHE A 271 1.88 5.50 -36.93
C PHE A 271 0.45 5.34 -37.45
N LEU A 272 -0.34 4.46 -36.89
CA LEU A 272 -1.74 4.25 -37.28
C LEU A 272 -2.58 5.53 -37.14
N GLU A 273 -2.40 6.27 -36.05
CA GLU A 273 -3.13 7.52 -35.83
C GLU A 273 -2.79 8.58 -36.86
N HIS A 274 -1.51 8.84 -37.10
CA HIS A 274 -1.08 9.98 -37.92
C HIS A 274 -0.94 9.65 -39.41
N ALA A 275 -0.70 8.39 -39.77
CA ALA A 275 -0.57 7.99 -41.20
C ALA A 275 -1.88 7.47 -41.80
N ILE A 276 -2.77 6.89 -41.00
CA ILE A 276 -3.99 6.22 -41.50
C ILE A 276 -5.26 6.91 -40.96
N ASN A 277 -5.39 7.07 -39.63
CA ASN A 277 -6.64 7.52 -39.06
C ASN A 277 -6.94 8.99 -39.38
N ARG A 278 -6.06 9.92 -39.03
CA ARG A 278 -6.28 11.36 -39.27
C ARG A 278 -6.40 11.74 -40.71
N PRO A 279 -5.53 11.27 -41.65
CA PRO A 279 -5.65 11.63 -43.05
C PRO A 279 -6.73 10.85 -43.79
N GLY A 280 -6.96 9.56 -43.46
CA GLY A 280 -7.86 8.67 -44.19
C GLY A 280 -9.27 8.63 -43.62
N ILE A 281 -9.42 8.27 -42.34
CA ILE A 281 -10.72 8.08 -41.66
C ILE A 281 -11.27 9.42 -41.16
N LYS A 282 -10.39 10.43 -41.00
CA LYS A 282 -10.71 11.77 -40.45
C LYS A 282 -11.35 11.75 -39.05
N SER A 283 -11.02 10.72 -38.29
CA SER A 283 -11.43 10.58 -36.90
C SER A 283 -10.32 11.08 -35.97
N ASN A 284 -10.65 11.90 -35.01
CA ASN A 284 -9.69 12.43 -34.01
C ASN A 284 -9.79 11.63 -32.72
N THR A 285 -8.88 10.68 -32.52
CA THR A 285 -8.74 10.04 -31.20
C THR A 285 -8.01 10.95 -30.24
N PRO A 286 -8.31 10.91 -28.92
CA PRO A 286 -7.59 11.71 -27.92
C PRO A 286 -6.11 11.35 -27.88
N VAL A 287 -5.25 12.37 -27.95
CA VAL A 287 -3.79 12.23 -27.79
C VAL A 287 -3.33 12.90 -26.49
N VAL A 288 -2.10 12.65 -26.06
CA VAL A 288 -1.52 13.20 -24.84
C VAL A 288 -1.64 14.72 -24.76
N ARG A 289 -1.41 15.42 -25.87
CA ARG A 289 -1.56 16.89 -25.95
C ARG A 289 -2.97 17.37 -25.63
N ASP A 290 -4.00 16.59 -25.98
CA ASP A 290 -5.40 16.97 -25.72
C ASP A 290 -5.77 16.84 -24.23
N ALA A 291 -5.04 16.00 -23.49
CA ALA A 291 -5.20 15.88 -22.04
C ALA A 291 -4.34 16.91 -21.28
N ALA A 292 -3.06 17.04 -21.67
CA ALA A 292 -2.15 18.04 -21.10
C ALA A 292 -0.98 18.32 -22.04
N PRO A 293 -0.67 19.59 -22.40
CA PRO A 293 0.46 19.93 -23.26
C PRO A 293 1.79 19.64 -22.53
N VAL A 294 2.72 18.97 -23.19
CA VAL A 294 4.03 18.62 -22.63
C VAL A 294 5.00 19.78 -22.87
N LYS A 295 4.88 20.84 -22.09
CA LYS A 295 5.82 21.98 -22.13
C LYS A 295 7.11 21.59 -21.42
N VAL A 296 8.04 20.98 -22.14
CA VAL A 296 9.31 20.55 -21.58
C VAL A 296 10.27 21.74 -21.44
N SER A 297 10.77 21.92 -20.23
CA SER A 297 11.96 22.69 -19.90
C SER A 297 12.96 21.78 -19.18
N PHE A 298 14.19 22.22 -19.04
CA PHE A 298 15.12 21.54 -18.13
C PHE A 298 14.57 21.65 -16.70
N PRO A 299 14.59 20.57 -15.86
CA PRO A 299 14.09 20.63 -14.50
C PRO A 299 14.87 21.64 -13.67
N LEU A 300 14.23 22.74 -13.31
CA LEU A 300 14.82 23.79 -12.50
C LEU A 300 14.45 23.60 -11.03
N TYR A 301 15.38 23.97 -10.17
CA TYR A 301 15.15 24.00 -8.73
C TYR A 301 13.95 24.88 -8.38
N HIS A 302 13.11 24.39 -7.50
CA HIS A 302 11.90 25.05 -7.06
C HIS A 302 11.66 24.81 -5.56
N THR A 303 11.44 25.88 -4.83
CA THR A 303 10.96 25.79 -3.45
C THR A 303 9.43 25.87 -3.47
N PRO A 304 8.71 24.85 -2.99
CA PRO A 304 7.26 24.91 -2.94
C PRO A 304 6.78 26.11 -2.12
N ASN A 305 5.88 26.89 -2.72
CA ASN A 305 5.32 28.08 -2.10
C ASN A 305 4.04 27.73 -1.35
N VAL A 306 4.19 27.20 -0.14
CA VAL A 306 3.07 26.78 0.73
C VAL A 306 3.21 27.30 2.14
N ASN A 307 2.09 27.63 2.78
CA ASN A 307 2.05 28.05 4.19
C ASN A 307 2.08 26.85 5.12
N LEU A 308 3.28 26.34 5.45
CA LEU A 308 3.46 25.23 6.36
C LEU A 308 3.28 25.66 7.81
N THR A 309 2.03 25.78 8.26
CA THR A 309 1.65 26.04 9.65
C THR A 309 1.47 24.71 10.40
N GLY A 310 1.46 24.73 11.74
CA GLY A 310 1.15 23.52 12.51
C GLY A 310 -0.18 22.89 12.14
N LYS A 311 -1.19 23.70 11.78
CA LYS A 311 -2.53 23.21 11.35
C LYS A 311 -2.46 22.51 9.99
N SER A 312 -1.82 23.14 9.00
CA SER A 312 -1.67 22.55 7.66
C SER A 312 -0.77 21.31 7.69
N PHE A 313 0.31 21.31 8.50
CA PHE A 313 1.16 20.14 8.70
C PHE A 313 0.38 18.94 9.24
N MET A 314 -0.44 19.13 10.30
CA MET A 314 -1.27 18.06 10.86
C MET A 314 -2.30 17.53 9.86
N HIS A 315 -2.74 18.35 8.92
CA HIS A 315 -3.66 17.93 7.87
C HIS A 315 -3.00 17.02 6.84
N VAL A 316 -1.76 17.31 6.46
CA VAL A 316 -1.06 16.56 5.39
C VAL A 316 -0.19 15.41 5.90
N ILE A 317 0.10 15.32 7.21
CA ILE A 317 1.00 14.30 7.75
C ILE A 317 0.53 12.87 7.47
N GLY A 318 -0.77 12.63 7.51
CA GLY A 318 -1.35 11.31 7.24
C GLY A 318 -1.08 10.81 5.83
N ILE A 319 -1.23 11.67 4.81
CA ILE A 319 -0.93 11.30 3.42
C ILE A 319 0.57 11.21 3.18
N THR A 320 1.37 12.07 3.81
CA THR A 320 2.84 11.99 3.79
C THR A 320 3.31 10.64 4.30
N PHE A 321 2.77 10.18 5.44
CA PHE A 321 3.09 8.86 5.97
C PHE A 321 2.64 7.73 5.03
N SER A 322 1.46 7.86 4.44
CA SER A 322 0.95 6.87 3.46
C SER A 322 1.86 6.75 2.24
N LEU A 323 2.29 7.87 1.66
CA LEU A 323 3.22 7.90 0.54
C LEU A 323 4.57 7.30 0.91
N ALA A 324 5.13 7.68 2.07
CA ALA A 324 6.40 7.13 2.55
C ALA A 324 6.33 5.61 2.75
N ALA A 325 5.27 5.12 3.39
CA ALA A 325 5.08 3.69 3.63
C ALA A 325 4.91 2.90 2.34
N VAL A 326 4.05 3.37 1.42
CA VAL A 326 3.79 2.69 0.14
C VAL A 326 5.07 2.63 -0.71
N GLY A 327 5.77 3.75 -0.88
CA GLY A 327 7.00 3.78 -1.67
C GLY A 327 8.12 2.90 -1.07
N LEU A 328 8.24 2.83 0.27
CA LEU A 328 9.20 1.93 0.90
C LEU A 328 8.80 0.45 0.77
N ILE A 329 7.52 0.12 0.90
CA ILE A 329 7.02 -1.24 0.73
C ILE A 329 7.34 -1.73 -0.69
N GLU A 330 6.99 -0.98 -1.71
CA GLU A 330 7.23 -1.34 -3.11
C GLU A 330 8.72 -1.45 -3.42
N SER A 331 9.54 -0.52 -2.91
CA SER A 331 10.99 -0.54 -3.11
C SER A 331 11.67 -1.74 -2.43
N VAL A 332 11.25 -2.09 -1.22
CA VAL A 332 11.79 -3.27 -0.50
C VAL A 332 11.39 -4.56 -1.19
N LEU A 333 10.15 -4.65 -1.71
CA LEU A 333 9.70 -5.78 -2.51
C LEU A 333 10.49 -5.95 -3.80
N THR A 334 10.72 -4.85 -4.50
CA THR A 334 11.53 -4.84 -5.71
C THR A 334 12.95 -5.33 -5.41
N LEU A 335 13.53 -4.88 -4.29
CA LEU A 335 14.84 -5.32 -3.85
C LEU A 335 14.87 -6.83 -3.59
N GLN A 336 13.90 -7.36 -2.85
CA GLN A 336 13.78 -8.81 -2.60
C GLN A 336 13.64 -9.60 -3.90
N CYS A 337 12.79 -9.14 -4.80
CA CYS A 337 12.59 -9.80 -6.09
C CYS A 337 13.88 -9.81 -6.96
N VAL A 338 14.67 -8.74 -6.92
CA VAL A 338 15.97 -8.69 -7.61
C VAL A 338 16.98 -9.60 -6.95
N ASP A 339 17.02 -9.65 -5.61
CA ASP A 339 17.89 -10.57 -4.87
C ASP A 339 17.57 -12.04 -5.20
N GLU A 340 16.29 -12.41 -5.28
CA GLU A 340 15.84 -13.74 -5.69
C GLU A 340 16.29 -14.11 -7.12
N ILE A 341 16.19 -13.16 -8.06
CA ILE A 341 16.62 -13.40 -9.46
C ILE A 341 18.13 -13.60 -9.56
N LEU A 342 18.91 -12.91 -8.71
CA LEU A 342 20.36 -12.96 -8.72
C LEU A 342 20.94 -14.00 -7.77
N ASP A 343 20.10 -14.74 -7.04
CA ASP A 343 20.48 -15.73 -6.02
C ASP A 343 21.47 -15.15 -4.98
N ASP A 344 21.25 -13.88 -4.58
CA ASP A 344 22.12 -13.14 -3.69
C ASP A 344 21.50 -13.00 -2.30
N THR A 345 21.95 -13.83 -1.37
CA THR A 345 21.49 -13.86 0.02
C THR A 345 22.34 -13.02 0.98
N SER A 346 23.38 -12.33 0.49
CA SER A 346 24.31 -11.56 1.32
C SER A 346 23.63 -10.30 1.90
N ASP A 347 23.92 -9.99 3.16
CA ASP A 347 23.52 -8.80 3.97
C ASP A 347 22.27 -8.02 3.51
N ALA A 348 21.10 -8.66 3.53
CA ALA A 348 19.85 -8.06 3.14
C ALA A 348 19.48 -6.81 4.00
N THR A 349 19.87 -6.79 5.28
CA THR A 349 19.50 -5.70 6.21
C THR A 349 20.17 -4.38 5.89
N GLY A 350 21.47 -4.41 5.57
CA GLY A 350 22.22 -3.20 5.18
C GLY A 350 21.69 -2.62 3.87
N ARG A 351 21.36 -3.47 2.92
CA ARG A 351 20.79 -3.07 1.63
C ARG A 351 19.40 -2.44 1.78
N PHE A 352 18.52 -2.95 2.65
CA PHE A 352 17.23 -2.36 2.94
C PHE A 352 17.35 -0.95 3.52
N THR A 353 18.23 -0.78 4.51
CA THR A 353 18.49 0.54 5.11
C THR A 353 18.98 1.54 4.07
N GLN A 354 19.95 1.12 3.25
CA GLN A 354 20.51 1.96 2.18
C GLN A 354 19.45 2.32 1.14
N GLU A 355 18.61 1.37 0.74
CA GLU A 355 17.52 1.61 -0.21
C GLU A 355 16.50 2.61 0.33
N CYS A 356 16.05 2.46 1.59
CA CYS A 356 15.13 3.41 2.21
C CYS A 356 15.69 4.84 2.22
N ILE A 357 16.99 5.00 2.53
CA ILE A 357 17.65 6.32 2.51
C ILE A 357 17.73 6.85 1.08
N ALA A 358 18.08 6.01 0.11
CA ALA A 358 18.20 6.42 -1.29
C ALA A 358 16.88 6.87 -1.88
N GLN A 359 15.81 6.11 -1.64
CA GLN A 359 14.44 6.47 -2.05
C GLN A 359 14.00 7.78 -1.39
N GLY A 360 14.33 7.97 -0.11
CA GLY A 360 14.04 9.19 0.61
C GLY A 360 14.77 10.41 0.04
N VAL A 361 16.07 10.31 -0.28
CA VAL A 361 16.83 11.37 -0.95
C VAL A 361 16.24 11.66 -2.32
N ALA A 362 15.90 10.63 -3.09
CA ALA A 362 15.34 10.76 -4.42
C ALA A 362 13.96 11.45 -4.40
N ASN A 363 13.08 11.09 -3.47
CA ASN A 363 11.78 11.75 -3.30
C ASN A 363 11.90 13.20 -2.82
N THR A 364 12.84 13.49 -1.90
CA THR A 364 13.13 14.87 -1.48
C THR A 364 13.57 15.72 -2.67
N MET A 365 14.51 15.21 -3.46
CA MET A 365 14.96 15.91 -4.67
C MET A 365 13.85 16.06 -5.70
N SER A 366 13.02 15.02 -5.90
CA SER A 366 11.85 15.09 -6.77
C SER A 366 10.94 16.25 -6.40
N GLY A 367 10.58 16.40 -5.13
CA GLY A 367 9.77 17.53 -4.66
C GLY A 367 10.43 18.89 -4.91
N MET A 368 11.75 19.00 -4.78
CA MET A 368 12.51 20.22 -5.04
C MET A 368 12.62 20.58 -6.54
N PHE A 369 12.33 19.65 -7.44
CA PHE A 369 12.41 19.86 -8.89
C PHE A 369 11.07 19.65 -9.61
N LYS A 370 9.95 19.92 -8.95
CA LYS A 370 8.60 19.85 -9.52
C LYS A 370 8.23 18.47 -10.04
N ALA A 371 8.63 17.43 -9.33
CA ALA A 371 8.35 16.05 -9.68
C ALA A 371 7.46 15.38 -8.62
N MET A 372 6.60 14.45 -9.05
CA MET A 372 5.64 13.76 -8.18
C MET A 372 6.25 12.68 -7.29
N GLY A 373 7.59 12.48 -7.35
CA GLY A 373 8.24 11.38 -6.65
C GLY A 373 7.97 10.02 -7.28
N GLY A 374 8.38 8.97 -6.57
CA GLY A 374 8.24 7.61 -7.06
C GLY A 374 8.86 6.58 -6.12
N ASP A 375 9.07 5.37 -6.64
CA ASP A 375 9.69 4.26 -5.94
C ASP A 375 10.37 3.29 -6.92
N ALA A 376 10.83 2.13 -6.43
CA ALA A 376 11.47 1.13 -7.27
C ALA A 376 10.42 0.26 -7.97
N MET A 377 10.48 0.21 -9.29
CA MET A 377 9.52 -0.49 -10.14
C MET A 377 9.93 -1.96 -10.34
N ILE A 378 9.09 -2.91 -9.90
CA ILE A 378 9.35 -4.35 -9.96
C ILE A 378 9.58 -4.82 -11.40
N GLY A 379 8.66 -4.50 -12.32
CA GLY A 379 8.70 -4.98 -13.70
C GLY A 379 9.97 -4.54 -14.46
N GLN A 380 10.29 -3.25 -14.39
CA GLN A 380 11.45 -2.66 -15.06
C GLN A 380 12.77 -3.16 -14.46
N SER A 381 12.83 -3.33 -13.14
CA SER A 381 13.99 -3.90 -12.46
C SER A 381 14.23 -5.36 -12.89
N GLN A 382 13.19 -6.17 -12.96
CA GLN A 382 13.29 -7.54 -13.45
C GLN A 382 13.78 -7.61 -14.91
N ILE A 383 13.24 -6.75 -15.79
CA ILE A 383 13.64 -6.70 -17.19
C ILE A 383 15.11 -6.31 -17.29
N ASN A 384 15.55 -5.27 -16.57
CA ASN A 384 16.93 -4.82 -16.56
C ASN A 384 17.89 -5.93 -16.12
N VAL A 385 17.61 -6.56 -15.00
CA VAL A 385 18.47 -7.62 -14.43
C VAL A 385 18.49 -8.88 -15.32
N LYS A 386 17.34 -9.34 -15.81
CA LYS A 386 17.25 -10.48 -16.74
C LYS A 386 17.92 -10.20 -18.08
N SER A 387 18.09 -8.93 -18.46
CA SER A 387 18.82 -8.51 -19.65
C SER A 387 20.33 -8.33 -19.40
N GLY A 388 20.81 -8.59 -18.20
CA GLY A 388 22.22 -8.48 -17.80
C GLY A 388 22.61 -7.13 -17.19
N GLY A 389 21.65 -6.24 -16.96
CA GLY A 389 21.85 -4.93 -16.34
C GLY A 389 21.96 -5.00 -14.79
N VAL A 390 22.97 -5.68 -14.27
CA VAL A 390 23.13 -5.92 -12.83
C VAL A 390 23.91 -4.83 -12.09
N GLY A 391 24.43 -3.84 -12.80
CA GLY A 391 25.29 -2.78 -12.24
C GLY A 391 24.59 -1.42 -12.15
N ARG A 392 25.17 -0.51 -11.34
CA ARG A 392 24.71 0.89 -11.21
C ARG A 392 24.77 1.68 -12.51
N LEU A 393 25.73 1.35 -13.40
CA LEU A 393 25.88 1.99 -14.70
C LEU A 393 24.67 1.76 -15.62
N SER A 394 24.04 0.58 -15.55
CA SER A 394 22.85 0.27 -16.37
C SER A 394 21.71 1.25 -16.07
N THR A 395 21.37 1.40 -14.80
CA THR A 395 20.26 2.26 -14.34
C THR A 395 20.60 3.74 -14.44
N GLY A 396 21.86 4.12 -14.14
CA GLY A 396 22.34 5.50 -14.29
C GLY A 396 22.32 5.96 -15.75
N PHE A 397 22.80 5.13 -16.68
CA PHE A 397 22.74 5.43 -18.11
C PHE A 397 21.29 5.51 -18.60
N ALA A 398 20.42 4.61 -18.16
CA ALA A 398 19.01 4.65 -18.51
C ALA A 398 18.36 5.97 -18.08
N SER A 399 18.68 6.46 -16.87
CA SER A 399 18.15 7.74 -16.35
C SER A 399 18.65 8.94 -17.14
N ILE A 400 19.91 8.97 -17.55
CA ILE A 400 20.47 10.03 -18.41
C ILE A 400 19.80 10.00 -19.78
N MET A 401 19.68 8.82 -20.39
CA MET A 401 18.98 8.65 -21.67
C MET A 401 17.53 9.11 -21.56
N PHE A 402 16.88 8.82 -20.44
CA PHE A 402 15.52 9.26 -20.19
C PHE A 402 15.38 10.79 -20.20
N LEU A 403 16.30 11.53 -19.57
CA LEU A 403 16.33 12.99 -19.64
C LEU A 403 16.51 13.49 -21.08
N ILE A 404 17.41 12.86 -21.86
CA ILE A 404 17.61 13.21 -23.27
C ILE A 404 16.32 12.99 -24.05
N PHE A 405 15.62 11.87 -23.83
CA PHE A 405 14.33 11.61 -24.47
C PHE A 405 13.26 12.63 -24.09
N ILE A 406 13.19 13.04 -22.83
CA ILE A 406 12.25 14.09 -22.39
C ILE A 406 12.46 15.35 -23.21
N VAL A 407 13.70 15.82 -23.32
CA VAL A 407 14.02 17.07 -24.01
C VAL A 407 13.88 16.96 -25.53
N ALA A 408 14.35 15.86 -26.12
CA ALA A 408 14.39 15.70 -27.58
C ALA A 408 13.06 15.22 -28.18
N ALA A 409 12.30 14.39 -27.44
CA ALA A 409 11.13 13.71 -27.98
C ALA A 409 9.79 14.24 -27.43
N SER A 410 9.78 15.38 -26.72
CA SER A 410 8.54 15.95 -26.12
C SER A 410 7.41 16.10 -27.13
N LYS A 411 7.69 16.64 -28.32
CA LYS A 411 6.70 16.78 -29.41
C LYS A 411 6.13 15.44 -29.88
N VAL A 412 6.94 14.39 -29.86
CA VAL A 412 6.50 13.03 -30.22
C VAL A 412 5.61 12.46 -29.12
N ILE A 413 5.95 12.71 -27.86
CA ILE A 413 5.16 12.28 -26.69
C ILE A 413 3.76 12.91 -26.74
N GLU A 414 3.63 14.18 -27.11
CA GLU A 414 2.35 14.87 -27.28
C GLU A 414 1.42 14.21 -28.30
N LEU A 415 1.99 13.58 -29.32
CA LEU A 415 1.23 12.96 -30.41
C LEU A 415 0.75 11.54 -30.10
N ILE A 416 1.15 10.94 -28.98
CA ILE A 416 0.81 9.55 -28.61
C ILE A 416 -0.70 9.46 -28.33
N PRO A 417 -1.44 8.52 -28.96
CA PRO A 417 -2.84 8.27 -28.62
C PRO A 417 -2.97 7.75 -27.18
N LEU A 418 -3.90 8.32 -26.41
CA LEU A 418 -4.15 7.85 -25.02
C LEU A 418 -4.56 6.38 -24.99
N ALA A 419 -5.32 5.91 -25.97
CA ALA A 419 -5.71 4.51 -26.09
C ALA A 419 -4.50 3.56 -26.23
N ALA A 420 -3.39 4.00 -26.83
CA ALA A 420 -2.16 3.21 -26.90
C ALA A 420 -1.54 3.03 -25.50
N LEU A 421 -1.47 4.10 -24.70
CA LEU A 421 -0.99 4.05 -23.31
C LEU A 421 -1.88 3.15 -22.46
N THR A 422 -3.20 3.28 -22.60
CA THR A 422 -4.19 2.42 -21.93
C THR A 422 -3.95 0.94 -22.23
N GLY A 423 -3.69 0.58 -23.51
CA GLY A 423 -3.41 -0.80 -23.89
C GLY A 423 -2.13 -1.35 -23.25
N VAL A 424 -1.08 -0.54 -23.19
CA VAL A 424 0.17 -0.90 -22.48
C VAL A 424 -0.10 -1.08 -20.99
N LEU A 425 -0.82 -0.16 -20.35
CA LEU A 425 -1.14 -0.24 -18.90
C LEU A 425 -2.05 -1.41 -18.59
N PHE A 426 -3.00 -1.78 -19.43
CA PHE A 426 -3.80 -3.00 -19.24
C PHE A 426 -2.92 -4.26 -19.21
N MET A 427 -1.89 -4.32 -20.05
CA MET A 427 -0.94 -5.43 -19.98
C MET A 427 -0.12 -5.42 -18.68
N ILE A 428 0.27 -4.25 -18.20
CA ILE A 428 0.95 -4.13 -16.91
C ILE A 428 0.03 -4.61 -15.78
N VAL A 429 -1.23 -4.19 -15.77
CA VAL A 429 -2.24 -4.67 -14.80
C VAL A 429 -2.36 -6.20 -14.84
N ILE A 430 -2.45 -6.79 -16.04
CA ILE A 430 -2.55 -8.24 -16.19
C ILE A 430 -1.29 -8.96 -15.67
N TYR A 431 -0.11 -8.40 -15.86
CA TYR A 431 1.14 -9.00 -15.35
C TYR A 431 1.38 -8.74 -13.87
N THR A 432 0.86 -7.65 -13.33
CA THR A 432 0.98 -7.29 -11.92
C THR A 432 0.00 -8.08 -11.06
N PHE A 433 -1.22 -8.32 -11.56
CA PHE A 433 -2.21 -9.08 -10.83
C PHE A 433 -1.76 -10.53 -10.61
N ASP A 434 -1.75 -10.99 -9.36
CA ASP A 434 -1.40 -12.36 -9.02
C ASP A 434 -2.57 -13.32 -9.31
N TRP A 435 -2.62 -13.81 -10.55
CA TRP A 435 -3.64 -14.75 -11.00
C TRP A 435 -3.60 -16.09 -10.29
N THR A 436 -2.46 -16.44 -9.69
CA THR A 436 -2.29 -17.75 -9.03
C THR A 436 -3.13 -17.85 -7.75
N CYS A 437 -3.44 -16.72 -7.11
CA CYS A 437 -4.27 -16.69 -5.92
C CYS A 437 -5.72 -17.12 -6.18
N LEU A 438 -6.29 -16.83 -7.38
CA LEU A 438 -7.71 -17.11 -7.69
C LEU A 438 -8.06 -18.61 -7.67
N PRO A 439 -7.33 -19.51 -8.36
CA PRO A 439 -7.61 -20.94 -8.30
C PRO A 439 -7.36 -21.53 -6.92
N LEU A 440 -6.32 -21.07 -6.23
CA LEU A 440 -6.00 -21.49 -4.87
C LEU A 440 -7.12 -21.13 -3.89
N MET A 441 -7.67 -19.92 -4.00
CA MET A 441 -8.82 -19.44 -3.22
C MET A 441 -10.11 -20.20 -3.59
N SER A 442 -10.35 -20.45 -4.87
CA SER A 442 -11.56 -21.17 -5.33
C SER A 442 -11.59 -22.63 -4.85
N GLY A 443 -10.43 -23.27 -4.72
CA GLY A 443 -10.28 -24.61 -4.18
C GLY A 443 -10.68 -24.69 -2.71
N ASP A 444 -10.39 -23.66 -1.94
CA ASP A 444 -10.71 -23.58 -0.52
C ASP A 444 -12.17 -23.20 -0.27
N LEU A 445 -12.72 -22.26 -1.04
CA LEU A 445 -14.14 -21.87 -0.94
C LEU A 445 -15.08 -23.05 -1.23
N LYS A 446 -14.73 -23.93 -2.17
CA LYS A 446 -15.47 -25.17 -2.43
C LYS A 446 -15.39 -26.12 -1.23
N GLY A 447 -14.23 -26.23 -0.58
CA GLY A 447 -14.07 -27.02 0.65
C GLY A 447 -14.92 -26.50 1.81
N LEU A 448 -15.10 -25.18 1.91
CA LEU A 448 -15.93 -24.54 2.92
C LEU A 448 -17.44 -24.73 2.69
N ILE A 449 -17.89 -24.64 1.41
CA ILE A 449 -19.32 -24.71 1.04
C ILE A 449 -19.81 -26.16 0.97
N ILE A 450 -19.00 -27.12 0.53
CA ILE A 450 -19.41 -28.52 0.28
C ILE A 450 -19.21 -29.40 1.51
N GLY A 451 -18.66 -28.89 2.61
CA GLY A 451 -18.39 -29.65 3.83
C GLY A 451 -17.20 -30.60 3.66
N ARG A 452 -16.17 -30.37 4.48
CA ARG A 452 -14.94 -31.15 4.56
C ARG A 452 -15.28 -32.62 4.91
N LYS A 453 -15.24 -33.52 3.95
CA LYS A 453 -15.06 -34.94 4.23
C LYS A 453 -13.57 -35.21 4.30
N GLU A 454 -13.09 -35.60 5.46
CA GLU A 454 -11.72 -36.00 5.73
C GLU A 454 -11.27 -37.29 5.03
N ASP A 455 -12.16 -37.92 4.29
CA ASP A 455 -11.89 -39.18 3.59
C ASP A 455 -11.43 -38.89 2.15
N GLY A 456 -10.18 -39.26 1.85
CA GLY A 456 -9.49 -39.09 0.57
C GLY A 456 -10.07 -39.84 -0.64
N SER A 457 -11.37 -40.22 -0.63
CA SER A 457 -12.01 -41.00 -1.67
C SER A 457 -13.32 -40.38 -2.15
N ARG A 458 -13.25 -39.36 -2.97
CA ARG A 458 -14.18 -39.05 -4.07
C ARG A 458 -13.70 -37.89 -4.89
N GLU A 459 -12.93 -38.20 -5.89
CA GLU A 459 -12.69 -37.28 -6.99
C GLU A 459 -13.92 -37.23 -7.89
N ASP A 460 -14.58 -36.07 -7.87
CA ASP A 460 -15.71 -35.82 -8.77
C ASP A 460 -15.22 -35.62 -10.20
N TYR A 461 -15.66 -36.44 -11.13
CA TYR A 461 -15.23 -36.47 -12.53
C TYR A 461 -15.48 -35.16 -13.27
N ALA A 462 -16.45 -34.37 -12.86
CA ALA A 462 -16.78 -33.06 -13.43
C ALA A 462 -15.72 -31.97 -13.06
N GLY A 463 -15.15 -32.02 -11.86
CA GLY A 463 -14.11 -31.12 -11.40
C GLY A 463 -12.76 -31.33 -12.12
N ARG A 464 -12.46 -32.53 -12.59
CA ARG A 464 -11.21 -32.85 -13.30
C ARG A 464 -11.13 -32.24 -14.70
N ARG A 465 -12.24 -32.08 -15.42
CA ARG A 465 -12.28 -31.55 -16.77
C ARG A 465 -12.09 -30.01 -16.79
N LEU A 466 -12.66 -29.31 -15.79
CA LEU A 466 -12.45 -27.86 -15.63
C LEU A 466 -11.05 -27.53 -15.08
N ARG A 467 -10.50 -28.39 -14.20
CA ARG A 467 -9.15 -28.24 -13.62
C ARG A 467 -8.04 -28.32 -14.70
N ARG A 468 -8.18 -29.25 -15.65
CA ARG A 468 -7.21 -29.46 -16.73
C ARG A 468 -7.12 -28.32 -17.74
N PHE A 469 -8.14 -27.47 -17.79
CA PHE A 469 -8.19 -26.36 -18.76
C PHE A 469 -7.57 -25.05 -18.24
N TRP A 470 -7.58 -24.85 -16.91
CA TRP A 470 -7.15 -23.59 -16.30
C TRP A 470 -5.96 -23.68 -15.34
N PHE A 471 -5.83 -24.75 -14.54
CA PHE A 471 -4.81 -24.81 -13.49
C PHE A 471 -4.47 -26.25 -13.07
N ASP A 472 -3.20 -26.64 -13.22
CA ASP A 472 -2.65 -27.95 -12.89
C ASP A 472 -1.88 -27.92 -11.55
N THR A 473 -2.50 -27.39 -10.47
CA THR A 473 -1.87 -27.39 -9.15
C THR A 473 -2.77 -28.05 -8.11
N ASN A 474 -2.19 -29.04 -7.42
CA ASN A 474 -2.79 -29.68 -6.24
C ASN A 474 -2.65 -28.80 -4.98
N ASP A 475 -2.05 -27.62 -5.09
CA ASP A 475 -1.78 -26.76 -3.98
C ASP A 475 -3.02 -25.94 -3.59
N ARG A 476 -3.31 -25.91 -2.29
CA ARG A 476 -4.42 -25.16 -1.71
C ARG A 476 -3.87 -24.18 -0.70
N ILE A 477 -4.32 -22.93 -0.77
CA ILE A 477 -4.08 -21.95 0.28
C ILE A 477 -5.09 -22.23 1.42
N ARG A 478 -4.69 -22.00 2.67
CA ARG A 478 -5.60 -22.09 3.81
C ARG A 478 -6.67 -21.00 3.68
N TRP A 479 -7.91 -21.27 4.10
CA TRP A 479 -8.99 -20.28 4.02
C TRP A 479 -8.67 -18.95 4.72
N LYS A 480 -7.82 -18.97 5.77
CA LYS A 480 -7.34 -17.78 6.46
C LYS A 480 -6.47 -16.92 5.57
N ASP A 481 -5.58 -17.53 4.81
CA ASP A 481 -4.72 -16.84 3.84
C ASP A 481 -5.55 -16.22 2.72
N SER A 482 -6.57 -16.95 2.23
CA SER A 482 -7.54 -16.44 1.27
C SER A 482 -8.32 -15.24 1.82
N ALA A 483 -8.74 -15.32 3.09
CA ALA A 483 -9.44 -14.21 3.75
C ALA A 483 -8.55 -12.96 3.87
N ILE A 484 -7.27 -13.13 4.22
CA ILE A 484 -6.30 -12.02 4.27
C ILE A 484 -6.18 -11.35 2.90
N ILE A 485 -5.97 -12.14 1.82
CA ILE A 485 -5.85 -11.60 0.46
C ILE A 485 -7.08 -10.79 0.09
N ILE A 486 -8.29 -11.32 0.31
CA ILE A 486 -9.55 -10.63 0.00
C ILE A 486 -9.69 -9.34 0.82
N ILE A 487 -9.49 -9.41 2.15
CA ILE A 487 -9.61 -8.26 3.04
C ILE A 487 -8.65 -7.16 2.59
N VAL A 488 -7.38 -7.48 2.37
CA VAL A 488 -6.37 -6.51 1.96
C VAL A 488 -6.73 -5.92 0.60
N THR A 489 -7.13 -6.73 -0.39
CA THR A 489 -7.54 -6.25 -1.72
C THR A 489 -8.71 -5.27 -1.63
N VAL A 490 -9.75 -5.61 -0.85
CA VAL A 490 -10.93 -4.75 -0.68
C VAL A 490 -10.60 -3.47 0.09
N VAL A 491 -9.79 -3.56 1.15
CA VAL A 491 -9.36 -2.37 1.90
C VAL A 491 -8.49 -1.47 1.04
N THR A 492 -7.60 -2.03 0.21
CA THR A 492 -6.78 -1.27 -0.74
C THR A 492 -7.65 -0.45 -1.68
N GLU A 493 -8.69 -1.05 -2.24
CA GLU A 493 -9.61 -0.39 -3.17
C GLU A 493 -10.46 0.70 -2.49
N ARG A 494 -10.88 0.48 -1.23
CA ARG A 494 -11.82 1.36 -0.52
C ARG A 494 -11.17 2.48 0.28
N THR A 495 -9.92 2.31 0.72
CA THR A 495 -9.25 3.26 1.62
C THR A 495 -7.96 3.81 0.99
N ASN A 496 -6.83 3.33 1.45
CA ASN A 496 -5.51 3.59 0.86
C ASN A 496 -4.58 2.39 1.08
N LEU A 497 -3.53 2.34 0.24
CA LEU A 497 -2.58 1.23 0.21
C LEU A 497 -1.87 1.00 1.55
N ALA A 498 -1.49 2.07 2.27
CA ALA A 498 -0.78 1.95 3.56
C ALA A 498 -1.66 1.36 4.65
N ILE A 499 -2.94 1.81 4.74
CA ILE A 499 -3.92 1.27 5.69
C ILE A 499 -4.17 -0.21 5.39
N ALA A 500 -4.29 -0.58 4.12
CA ALA A 500 -4.54 -1.95 3.72
C ALA A 500 -3.44 -2.90 4.18
N VAL A 501 -2.17 -2.52 4.02
CA VAL A 501 -1.03 -3.31 4.52
C VAL A 501 -1.07 -3.41 6.04
N GLY A 502 -1.32 -2.30 6.75
CA GLY A 502 -1.45 -2.30 8.21
C GLY A 502 -2.55 -3.25 8.70
N VAL A 503 -3.75 -3.17 8.10
CA VAL A 503 -4.87 -4.07 8.39
C VAL A 503 -4.49 -5.52 8.09
N GLY A 504 -3.83 -5.77 6.95
CA GLY A 504 -3.38 -7.10 6.55
C GLY A 504 -2.42 -7.72 7.56
N VAL A 505 -1.42 -6.97 8.02
CA VAL A 505 -0.47 -7.42 9.04
C VAL A 505 -1.20 -7.74 10.35
N VAL A 506 -2.08 -6.84 10.82
CA VAL A 506 -2.87 -7.07 12.05
C VAL A 506 -3.72 -8.34 11.93
N VAL A 507 -4.44 -8.50 10.83
CA VAL A 507 -5.28 -9.69 10.61
C VAL A 507 -4.44 -10.96 10.53
N SER A 508 -3.28 -10.92 9.87
CA SER A 508 -2.34 -12.05 9.82
C SER A 508 -1.81 -12.42 11.20
N CYS A 509 -1.44 -11.43 12.02
CA CYS A 509 -1.01 -11.66 13.39
C CYS A 509 -2.13 -12.28 14.25
N LEU A 510 -3.38 -11.82 14.08
CA LEU A 510 -4.53 -12.39 14.78
C LEU A 510 -4.79 -13.85 14.37
N PHE A 511 -4.71 -14.17 13.08
CA PHE A 511 -4.86 -15.57 12.64
C PHE A 511 -3.71 -16.44 13.12
N TYR A 512 -2.48 -15.92 13.11
CA TYR A 512 -1.32 -16.62 13.66
C TYR A 512 -1.50 -16.92 15.16
N ALA A 513 -1.89 -15.90 15.93
CA ALA A 513 -2.18 -16.08 17.36
C ALA A 513 -3.32 -17.09 17.59
N TRP A 514 -4.38 -17.02 16.79
CA TRP A 514 -5.49 -17.97 16.85
C TRP A 514 -5.06 -19.42 16.57
N ASP A 515 -4.25 -19.63 15.54
CA ASP A 515 -3.75 -20.97 15.18
C ASP A 515 -2.85 -21.55 16.27
N ASN A 516 -2.00 -20.71 16.85
CA ASN A 516 -1.11 -21.12 17.91
C ASN A 516 -1.82 -21.27 19.29
N SER A 517 -3.00 -20.65 19.47
CA SER A 517 -3.79 -20.83 20.69
C SER A 517 -4.54 -22.16 20.73
N SER A 518 -4.73 -22.82 19.59
CA SER A 518 -5.52 -24.06 19.49
C SER A 518 -4.61 -25.26 19.28
N GLY A 519 -4.28 -26.00 20.36
CA GLY A 519 -3.57 -27.28 20.29
C GLY A 519 -2.04 -27.20 20.10
N SER A 520 -1.44 -26.02 20.28
CA SER A 520 0.03 -25.88 20.27
C SER A 520 0.66 -26.32 21.60
N LEU A 521 -0.10 -26.24 22.69
CA LEU A 521 0.30 -26.66 24.01
C LEU A 521 -0.11 -28.10 24.27
N LYS A 522 0.84 -28.95 24.62
CA LYS A 522 0.57 -30.34 25.03
C LYS A 522 1.03 -30.52 26.46
N VAL A 523 0.11 -30.93 27.32
CA VAL A 523 0.37 -31.24 28.71
C VAL A 523 0.13 -32.72 28.94
N MET A 524 1.19 -33.47 29.24
CA MET A 524 1.11 -34.91 29.48
C MET A 524 1.34 -35.19 30.95
N ARG A 525 0.38 -35.85 31.60
CA ARG A 525 0.46 -36.30 32.97
C ARG A 525 1.12 -37.68 33.02
N ARG A 526 2.16 -37.85 33.82
CA ARG A 526 2.80 -39.13 34.10
C ARG A 526 3.00 -39.32 35.62
N GLU A 527 3.11 -40.58 36.06
CA GLU A 527 3.42 -40.94 37.43
C GLU A 527 4.89 -41.32 37.50
N GLU A 528 5.62 -40.77 38.47
CA GLU A 528 7.05 -41.03 38.69
C GLU A 528 7.24 -41.66 40.09
N GLU A 529 8.09 -42.69 40.17
CA GLU A 529 8.56 -43.21 41.43
C GLU A 529 9.68 -42.32 41.98
N VAL A 530 9.56 -41.90 43.22
CA VAL A 530 10.57 -41.05 43.86
C VAL A 530 11.69 -41.91 44.38
N PHE A 531 12.85 -41.81 43.76
CA PHE A 531 14.09 -42.51 44.19
C PHE A 531 14.53 -41.93 45.56
N GLY A 532 14.71 -42.80 46.59
CA GLY A 532 15.24 -42.41 47.90
C GLY A 532 14.22 -42.18 49.02
N CYS A 533 12.91 -42.30 48.75
CA CYS A 533 11.89 -42.37 49.78
C CYS A 533 11.37 -43.80 50.00
N GLU A 534 10.58 -44.07 51.09
CA GLU A 534 9.98 -45.38 51.36
C GLU A 534 9.31 -45.96 50.10
N LYS A 535 9.50 -47.28 49.86
CA LYS A 535 8.93 -47.96 48.70
C LYS A 535 7.42 -47.67 48.54
N GLY A 536 7.07 -46.96 47.48
CA GLY A 536 5.67 -46.65 47.14
C GLY A 536 5.28 -45.19 47.11
N THR A 537 6.22 -44.25 47.31
CA THR A 537 5.90 -42.81 47.17
C THR A 537 5.92 -42.44 45.69
N THR A 538 4.73 -42.29 45.11
CA THR A 538 4.56 -41.79 43.75
C THR A 538 4.32 -40.30 43.74
N ARG A 539 4.96 -39.59 42.83
CA ARG A 539 4.66 -38.18 42.50
C ARG A 539 4.07 -38.10 41.12
N VAL A 540 3.32 -37.05 40.86
CA VAL A 540 2.80 -36.77 39.51
C VAL A 540 3.66 -35.72 38.85
N ALA A 541 4.08 -36.01 37.63
CA ALA A 541 4.81 -35.11 36.76
C ALA A 541 3.92 -34.69 35.56
N TYR A 542 3.94 -33.42 35.26
CA TYR A 542 3.32 -32.85 34.09
C TYR A 542 4.38 -32.37 33.12
N ASP A 543 4.54 -33.02 31.98
CA ASP A 543 5.41 -32.61 30.88
C ASP A 543 4.64 -31.62 30.01
N VAL A 544 5.08 -30.37 29.99
CA VAL A 544 4.52 -29.33 29.18
C VAL A 544 5.40 -29.10 27.95
N SER A 545 4.81 -29.11 26.77
CA SER A 545 5.54 -28.90 25.52
C SER A 545 4.77 -27.96 24.60
N GLY A 546 5.48 -27.08 23.88
CA GLY A 546 4.90 -26.10 22.97
C GLY A 546 5.16 -24.66 23.43
N GLU A 547 4.29 -23.76 23.04
CA GLU A 547 4.39 -22.34 23.44
C GLU A 547 3.30 -21.96 24.43
N LEU A 548 3.73 -21.37 25.55
CA LEU A 548 2.85 -20.83 26.58
C LEU A 548 2.82 -19.30 26.46
N PHE A 549 1.66 -18.75 26.10
CA PHE A 549 1.40 -17.32 25.90
C PHE A 549 -0.08 -17.01 26.24
N PHE A 550 -0.47 -15.74 26.17
CA PHE A 550 -1.83 -15.30 26.57
C PHE A 550 -2.98 -16.10 25.88
N GLY A 551 -2.74 -16.69 24.71
CA GLY A 551 -3.74 -17.48 23.99
C GLY A 551 -3.86 -18.93 24.49
N THR A 552 -2.84 -19.47 25.17
CA THR A 552 -2.80 -20.86 25.68
C THR A 552 -2.90 -20.96 27.20
N ASP A 553 -3.00 -19.84 27.92
CA ASP A 553 -3.08 -19.79 29.39
C ASP A 553 -4.24 -20.58 29.98
N ARG A 554 -5.41 -20.54 29.32
CA ARG A 554 -6.59 -21.30 29.71
C ARG A 554 -6.43 -22.79 29.47
N GLU A 555 -5.86 -23.19 28.33
CA GLU A 555 -5.58 -24.58 28.01
C GLU A 555 -4.58 -25.16 29.02
N PHE A 556 -3.53 -24.40 29.32
CA PHE A 556 -2.57 -24.73 30.39
C PHE A 556 -3.28 -24.91 31.73
N SER A 557 -4.02 -23.91 32.20
CA SER A 557 -4.68 -23.93 33.52
C SER A 557 -5.70 -25.09 33.67
N ASN A 558 -6.37 -25.48 32.56
CA ASN A 558 -7.39 -26.53 32.59
C ASN A 558 -6.80 -27.94 32.46
N ALA A 559 -5.55 -28.08 32.07
CA ALA A 559 -4.90 -29.38 31.91
C ALA A 559 -4.58 -30.07 33.26
N PHE A 560 -4.54 -29.32 34.35
CA PHE A 560 -4.17 -29.82 35.66
C PHE A 560 -5.37 -30.31 36.47
N ARG A 561 -5.27 -31.53 37.00
CA ARG A 561 -6.34 -32.20 37.80
C ARG A 561 -6.00 -32.20 39.29
N MET A 562 -6.25 -31.10 39.94
CA MET A 562 -5.85 -30.91 41.34
C MET A 562 -6.41 -31.96 42.33
N SER A 563 -7.65 -32.45 42.13
CA SER A 563 -8.28 -33.39 43.08
C SER A 563 -7.61 -34.77 43.12
N PRO A 564 -7.32 -35.43 42.00
CA PRO A 564 -6.68 -36.75 41.99
C PRO A 564 -5.17 -36.72 42.18
N ASP A 565 -4.52 -35.55 42.10
CA ASP A 565 -3.07 -35.47 42.22
C ASP A 565 -2.59 -35.69 43.67
N PRO A 566 -1.40 -36.28 43.88
CA PRO A 566 -0.79 -36.44 45.20
C PRO A 566 -0.35 -35.09 45.77
N LYS A 567 0.21 -35.12 46.99
CA LYS A 567 0.70 -33.89 47.65
C LYS A 567 1.85 -33.22 46.93
N ASP A 568 2.67 -33.98 46.21
CA ASP A 568 3.85 -33.49 45.50
C ASP A 568 3.64 -33.62 43.98
N VAL A 569 3.71 -32.48 43.27
CA VAL A 569 3.52 -32.39 41.82
C VAL A 569 4.67 -31.61 41.22
N VAL A 570 5.20 -32.10 40.07
CA VAL A 570 6.28 -31.44 39.34
C VAL A 570 5.82 -31.08 37.93
N ILE A 571 6.13 -29.87 37.49
CA ILE A 571 5.87 -29.39 36.11
C ILE A 571 7.20 -29.23 35.41
N TYR A 572 7.39 -29.93 34.31
CA TYR A 572 8.57 -29.80 33.45
C TYR A 572 8.26 -28.84 32.31
N LEU A 573 8.99 -27.71 32.24
CA LEU A 573 8.87 -26.70 31.18
C LEU A 573 10.03 -26.76 30.17
N ASP A 574 10.89 -27.80 30.21
CA ASP A 574 12.08 -27.91 29.36
C ASP A 574 11.79 -27.89 27.85
N LYS A 575 10.59 -28.31 27.47
CA LYS A 575 10.10 -28.30 26.08
C LYS A 575 9.03 -27.26 25.83
N CYS A 576 8.83 -26.35 26.79
CA CYS A 576 7.82 -25.29 26.74
C CYS A 576 8.51 -23.94 26.71
N LYS A 577 8.18 -23.11 25.72
CA LYS A 577 8.66 -21.73 25.64
C LYS A 577 7.61 -20.79 26.26
N VAL A 578 8.01 -20.13 27.36
CA VAL A 578 7.21 -19.09 28.02
C VAL A 578 7.45 -17.76 27.31
N ARG A 579 6.41 -17.10 26.82
CA ARG A 579 6.53 -15.95 25.91
C ARG A 579 6.17 -14.61 26.55
N ASP A 580 5.29 -14.58 27.53
CA ASP A 580 4.74 -13.32 28.03
C ASP A 580 4.41 -13.36 29.52
N TYR A 581 4.01 -12.20 30.06
CA TYR A 581 3.60 -12.04 31.45
C TYR A 581 2.36 -12.88 31.80
N SER A 582 1.42 -13.06 30.86
CA SER A 582 0.19 -13.84 31.10
C SER A 582 0.52 -15.29 31.40
N SER A 583 1.49 -15.84 30.69
CA SER A 583 2.02 -17.20 30.92
C SER A 583 2.54 -17.39 32.35
N LEU A 584 3.34 -16.43 32.81
CA LEU A 584 3.88 -16.47 34.16
C LEU A 584 2.80 -16.28 35.21
N ALA A 585 1.81 -15.41 34.95
CA ALA A 585 0.66 -15.25 35.81
C ALA A 585 -0.18 -16.53 35.91
N ALA A 586 -0.32 -17.28 34.79
CA ALA A 586 -0.99 -18.58 34.77
C ALA A 586 -0.25 -19.63 35.63
N ILE A 587 1.08 -19.71 35.52
CA ILE A 587 1.91 -20.58 36.37
C ILE A 587 1.77 -20.20 37.82
N ASN A 588 1.84 -18.91 38.15
CA ASN A 588 1.68 -18.43 39.54
C ASN A 588 0.27 -18.70 40.08
N SER A 589 -0.77 -18.50 39.29
CA SER A 589 -2.14 -18.83 39.65
C SER A 589 -2.31 -20.34 39.95
N LEU A 590 -1.69 -21.18 39.13
CA LEU A 590 -1.70 -22.61 39.34
C LEU A 590 -1.03 -22.99 40.65
N TYR A 591 0.13 -22.41 40.95
CA TYR A 591 0.83 -22.59 42.22
C TYR A 591 -0.07 -22.24 43.41
N THR A 592 -0.70 -21.07 43.38
CA THR A 592 -1.60 -20.62 44.45
C THR A 592 -2.77 -21.58 44.68
N ARG A 593 -3.39 -22.04 43.58
CA ARG A 593 -4.51 -23.00 43.62
C ARG A 593 -4.14 -24.36 44.23
N TYR A 594 -2.92 -24.86 43.98
CA TYR A 594 -2.44 -26.10 44.63
C TYR A 594 -2.09 -25.87 46.08
N ALA A 595 -1.49 -24.72 46.45
CA ALA A 595 -1.20 -24.37 47.83
C ALA A 595 -2.47 -24.24 48.66
N ASP A 596 -3.55 -23.68 48.14
CA ASP A 596 -4.85 -23.53 48.81
C ASP A 596 -5.48 -24.88 49.21
N VAL A 597 -5.18 -25.97 48.47
CA VAL A 597 -5.62 -27.35 48.78
C VAL A 597 -4.55 -28.16 49.51
N GLY A 598 -3.50 -27.50 50.03
CA GLY A 598 -2.46 -28.14 50.83
C GLY A 598 -1.51 -29.06 50.06
N LYS A 599 -1.35 -28.80 48.75
CA LYS A 599 -0.46 -29.54 47.85
C LYS A 599 0.69 -28.65 47.40
N THR A 600 1.85 -29.24 47.14
CA THR A 600 3.05 -28.53 46.67
C THR A 600 3.27 -28.77 45.21
N ILE A 601 3.56 -27.70 44.49
CA ILE A 601 3.93 -27.76 43.08
C ILE A 601 5.36 -27.24 42.91
N ARG A 602 6.16 -27.95 42.12
CA ARG A 602 7.52 -27.55 41.76
C ARG A 602 7.62 -27.39 40.26
N VAL A 603 8.27 -26.36 39.81
CA VAL A 603 8.49 -26.09 38.38
C VAL A 603 9.95 -26.33 38.03
N HIS A 604 10.20 -27.23 37.12
CA HIS A 604 11.52 -27.51 36.59
C HIS A 604 11.67 -26.84 35.20
N ASN A 605 12.73 -26.07 35.04
CA ASN A 605 12.97 -25.32 33.78
C ASN A 605 14.45 -25.19 33.52
N THR A 606 14.92 -25.80 32.43
CA THR A 606 16.31 -25.74 31.95
C THR A 606 16.51 -24.75 30.80
N ASP A 607 15.42 -24.19 30.22
CA ASP A 607 15.50 -23.26 29.10
C ASP A 607 16.01 -21.89 29.55
N PRO A 608 17.17 -21.42 29.04
CA PRO A 608 17.75 -20.13 29.41
C PRO A 608 16.88 -18.94 29.02
N ASP A 609 16.09 -19.03 27.92
CA ASP A 609 15.21 -17.95 27.48
C ASP A 609 14.04 -17.75 28.46
N ASN A 610 13.44 -18.84 28.95
CA ASN A 610 12.42 -18.80 29.98
C ASN A 610 12.97 -18.19 31.27
N ARG A 611 14.21 -18.53 31.64
CA ARG A 611 14.88 -18.01 32.81
C ARG A 611 15.10 -16.52 32.74
N ALA A 612 15.60 -16.02 31.61
CA ALA A 612 15.77 -14.58 31.40
C ALA A 612 14.47 -13.80 31.53
N LEU A 613 13.33 -14.36 31.08
CA LEU A 613 12.02 -13.75 31.22
C LEU A 613 11.56 -13.71 32.70
N ILE A 614 11.85 -14.76 33.45
CA ILE A 614 11.51 -14.86 34.88
C ILE A 614 12.33 -13.85 35.69
N ASP A 615 13.63 -13.75 35.40
CA ASP A 615 14.54 -12.81 36.06
C ASP A 615 14.13 -11.34 35.82
N LEU A 616 13.60 -11.02 34.66
CA LEU A 616 13.07 -9.68 34.35
C LEU A 616 11.86 -9.29 35.18
N LEU A 617 11.08 -10.26 35.65
CA LEU A 617 9.84 -10.01 36.41
C LEU A 617 10.04 -9.98 37.92
N GLY A 618 11.24 -10.25 38.40
CA GLY A 618 11.70 -10.07 39.78
C GLY A 618 11.22 -11.13 40.77
N GLU A 619 11.58 -10.95 42.04
CA GLU A 619 11.47 -11.92 43.12
C GLU A 619 10.07 -12.51 43.42
N LYS A 620 9.01 -11.96 42.85
CA LYS A 620 7.64 -12.49 43.05
C LYS A 620 7.43 -13.91 42.54
N PHE A 621 8.26 -14.37 41.59
CA PHE A 621 8.11 -15.66 40.92
C PHE A 621 9.26 -16.66 41.23
N LEU A 622 10.34 -16.20 41.85
CA LEU A 622 11.55 -16.98 42.16
C LEU A 622 11.31 -18.19 43.10
N PRO A 623 10.43 -18.12 44.11
CA PRO A 623 10.25 -19.25 45.06
C PRO A 623 9.63 -20.50 44.42
N GLN A 624 9.15 -20.39 43.16
CA GLN A 624 8.34 -21.42 42.51
C GLN A 624 9.09 -22.22 41.47
N ILE A 625 10.28 -21.77 41.06
CA ILE A 625 11.08 -22.36 40.00
C ILE A 625 12.39 -22.91 40.56
N LEU A 626 12.63 -24.20 40.32
CA LEU A 626 13.81 -24.92 40.75
C LEU A 626 14.84 -25.03 39.66
N ASP A 627 16.10 -24.80 40.02
CA ASP A 627 17.24 -25.14 39.18
C ASP A 627 17.63 -26.63 39.29
N ASP A 628 18.22 -27.18 38.28
CA ASP A 628 18.69 -28.58 38.20
C ASP A 628 19.58 -28.98 39.40
N ASP A 629 20.39 -28.05 39.93
CA ASP A 629 21.33 -28.32 41.03
C ASP A 629 20.67 -28.47 42.40
N LEU A 630 19.44 -28.07 42.57
CA LEU A 630 18.74 -28.12 43.87
C LEU A 630 17.88 -29.38 44.06
N SER A 631 17.76 -30.23 43.01
CA SER A 631 16.97 -31.47 43.07
C SER A 631 17.54 -32.55 43.98
N VAL A 632 18.80 -32.42 44.39
CA VAL A 632 19.54 -33.45 45.18
C VAL A 632 19.73 -33.09 46.66
N SER A 633 19.60 -31.84 47.03
CA SER A 633 19.77 -31.42 48.44
C SER A 633 18.48 -30.85 49.01
N GLY A 634 18.01 -31.38 50.12
CA GLY A 634 16.76 -31.07 50.85
C GLY A 634 16.54 -29.63 51.31
N VAL A 635 17.10 -28.64 50.60
CA VAL A 635 17.02 -27.20 50.92
C VAL A 635 15.71 -26.56 50.45
N SER A 636 14.94 -27.21 49.57
CA SER A 636 13.69 -26.66 49.01
C SER A 636 12.55 -26.45 50.03
N HIS A 637 12.59 -27.15 51.15
CA HIS A 637 11.57 -26.98 52.20
C HIS A 637 11.66 -25.64 52.97
N VAL A 638 12.84 -25.06 53.10
CA VAL A 638 13.07 -23.83 53.87
C VAL A 638 12.58 -22.59 53.10
N VAL A 639 12.79 -22.53 51.79
CA VAL A 639 12.43 -21.36 50.97
C VAL A 639 10.90 -21.25 50.80
N ILE A 640 10.20 -22.36 50.66
CA ILE A 640 8.73 -22.40 50.54
C ILE A 640 8.06 -22.03 51.86
N SER A 641 8.62 -22.48 52.97
CA SER A 641 8.14 -22.15 54.32
C SER A 641 8.30 -20.66 54.64
N LEU A 642 9.39 -20.03 54.19
CA LEU A 642 9.64 -18.59 54.37
C LEU A 642 8.69 -17.71 53.55
N ALA A 643 8.37 -18.12 52.31
CA ALA A 643 7.41 -17.40 51.46
C ALA A 643 5.97 -17.47 52.03
N HIS A 644 5.60 -18.60 52.62
CA HIS A 644 4.28 -18.76 53.26
C HIS A 644 4.19 -17.96 54.56
N ALA A 645 5.26 -17.93 55.37
CA ALA A 645 5.36 -17.15 56.59
C ALA A 645 5.30 -15.61 56.34
N LYS A 646 5.94 -15.13 55.24
CA LYS A 646 5.84 -13.71 54.83
C LYS A 646 4.44 -13.31 54.36
N ARG A 647 3.66 -14.22 53.76
CA ARG A 647 2.27 -13.94 53.33
C ARG A 647 1.26 -13.95 54.49
N THR A 648 1.52 -14.71 55.55
CA THR A 648 0.59 -14.84 56.69
C THR A 648 0.84 -13.87 57.81
N GLY A 649 1.77 -12.92 57.70
CA GLY A 649 2.03 -11.88 58.70
C GLY A 649 2.67 -12.40 60.00
N SER A 650 3.17 -13.66 60.06
CA SER A 650 3.76 -14.27 61.23
C SER A 650 5.30 -14.10 61.32
N MET A 651 5.85 -13.03 60.74
CA MET A 651 7.31 -12.77 60.69
C MET A 651 7.75 -11.63 61.61
N GLU A 652 7.14 -11.45 62.79
CA GLU A 652 7.67 -10.48 63.78
C GLU A 652 8.59 -11.06 64.85
N SER A 653 9.03 -12.33 64.77
CA SER A 653 9.80 -12.92 65.86
C SER A 653 11.07 -13.71 65.51
N PHE A 654 11.72 -13.44 64.37
CA PHE A 654 12.92 -14.20 63.95
C PHE A 654 14.12 -13.35 63.51
N GLU A 655 14.22 -12.09 63.96
CA GLU A 655 15.45 -11.28 63.70
C GLU A 655 16.44 -11.27 64.90
N ASP A 656 16.17 -12.00 65.99
CA ASP A 656 17.11 -12.12 67.12
C ASP A 656 17.36 -13.60 67.47
N SER A 657 18.06 -14.36 66.65
CA SER A 657 18.80 -15.55 67.10
C SER A 657 19.84 -15.96 66.04
#